data_2cdb147b00b470cf1dcffda797b23b07
#
_entry.id   2cdb147b00b470cf1dcffda797b23b07
#
_cell.length_a   1.000
_cell.length_b   1.000
_cell.length_c   1.000
_cell.angle_alpha   90.00
_cell.angle_beta   90.00
_cell.angle_gamma   90.00
#
_symmetry.space_group_name_H-M   'P 1'
#
loop_
_entity.id
_entity.type
_entity.pdbx_description
1 polymer ?
#
loop_
_entity_poly.entity_id
_entity_poly.type
_entity_poly.pdbx_seq_one_letter_code
_entity_poly.pdbx_strand_id
1 'polypeptide(L)'
;MIKITFPDGGVREYESGINALQVAESISTRLAQDILVASTKTANGDWQVVELNAPIHEDCEIKLHKWDDAEAKHAFWHTSSHLMAEALQELYPGIQFGIGPAIENGFYYDVYPAEGQVIKDSDFTAIEQKMMELRAKKEHLIKQSISKADALTAFSAKGQTYKCELISELEDGQITTYTQGAFTDLCKGPHLVSTEPIKALKVLSCAAAYWRGDDSRPMMTRIYGISFPKKAMLDEYLTLLEEAKKRDHRKIGKELDLFMFSETVGKGLPIWLPKGTALRLRLEDFLKKIQKRYGYQQVITPHIGNKNLYVTSGHWDHYGKDSFQPIATPEEGEMYLLKPMNCPHHCMIFKNSPRSYKDLPFRCAEFGTVYRYEQSGELHGLTRVRSFTQDDAHIFCRQDQVKQEFIRVMEIIEIIFKSLNFENFEAQISLRDPNNTTKYVGSDEVWEMAEKAIIEACEEKGLPAKVEYGEAAFYGPKLDFMVKDALGRRWQLGTIQVDYNLPERFGLEYTGEDNQKHRPVMVHRAPFGSMERFVAVLIEHTAGKFPLWLTPDQAVVLPISEKSNEYAWKVKEMLEAQDVRVIVDDRNEKLGRKIRDNELKRIPYMLIVGEKEAEQGLVSVRQQGAEEKGQMTIQEFADFINTTVNKQMNAY
;
A
#
# COMPACT_ATOMS: atom_id res chain seq x y z
N MET A 1 20.44 43.29 11.15
CA MET A 1 19.02 42.91 11.08
C MET A 1 18.83 42.03 9.87
N ILE A 2 18.02 40.96 10.02
CA ILE A 2 17.60 40.06 8.94
C ILE A 2 16.08 40.12 8.82
N LYS A 3 15.56 39.87 7.63
CA LYS A 3 14.12 39.82 7.35
C LYS A 3 13.65 38.38 7.27
N ILE A 4 12.66 38.03 8.09
CA ILE A 4 12.02 36.71 8.09
C ILE A 4 10.59 36.85 7.55
N THR A 5 10.30 36.14 6.46
CA THR A 5 9.00 36.11 5.80
C THR A 5 8.22 34.86 6.25
N PHE A 6 7.01 35.07 6.74
CA PHE A 6 6.12 34.01 7.21
C PHE A 6 5.20 33.48 6.08
N PRO A 7 4.57 32.32 6.26
CA PRO A 7 3.68 31.72 5.23
C PRO A 7 2.48 32.59 4.84
N ASP A 8 2.05 33.51 5.70
CA ASP A 8 0.97 34.45 5.43
C ASP A 8 1.43 35.71 4.65
N GLY A 9 2.71 35.76 4.27
CA GLY A 9 3.36 36.90 3.61
C GLY A 9 3.81 38.03 4.56
N GLY A 10 3.58 37.89 5.86
CA GLY A 10 4.06 38.82 6.87
C GLY A 10 5.59 38.84 6.96
N VAL A 11 6.20 40.01 7.04
CA VAL A 11 7.66 40.18 7.19
C VAL A 11 7.98 40.84 8.53
N ARG A 12 8.92 40.28 9.27
CA ARG A 12 9.44 40.86 10.50
C ARG A 12 10.96 40.94 10.48
N GLU A 13 11.50 41.95 11.12
CA GLU A 13 12.95 42.13 11.24
C GLU A 13 13.43 41.62 12.60
N TYR A 14 14.54 40.90 12.59
CA TYR A 14 15.19 40.35 13.78
C TYR A 14 16.70 40.57 13.74
N GLU A 15 17.36 40.42 14.86
CA GLU A 15 18.81 40.40 14.92
C GLU A 15 19.38 39.16 14.23
N SER A 16 20.52 39.32 13.51
CA SER A 16 21.22 38.17 12.92
C SER A 16 21.70 37.23 14.01
N GLY A 17 21.49 35.90 13.79
CA GLY A 17 21.75 34.86 14.79
C GLY A 17 20.54 34.47 15.63
N ILE A 18 19.36 35.06 15.39
CA ILE A 18 18.12 34.60 16.00
C ILE A 18 17.83 33.14 15.55
N ASN A 19 17.13 32.38 16.36
CA ASN A 19 16.71 31.04 16.01
C ASN A 19 15.19 30.92 15.92
N ALA A 20 14.70 29.80 15.34
CA ALA A 20 13.28 29.58 15.10
C ALA A 20 12.44 29.52 16.39
N LEU A 21 13.02 29.05 17.51
CA LEU A 21 12.35 29.09 18.81
C LEU A 21 12.08 30.51 19.30
N GLN A 22 13.08 31.36 19.24
CA GLN A 22 12.95 32.77 19.62
C GLN A 22 11.97 33.52 18.70
N VAL A 23 11.97 33.20 17.41
CA VAL A 23 10.99 33.76 16.45
C VAL A 23 9.57 33.33 16.89
N ALA A 24 9.34 32.07 17.23
CA ALA A 24 8.05 31.58 17.71
C ALA A 24 7.63 32.23 19.06
N GLU A 25 8.57 32.39 20.00
CA GLU A 25 8.34 33.07 21.29
C GLU A 25 7.89 34.51 21.09
N SER A 26 8.47 35.22 20.10
CA SER A 26 8.09 36.59 19.75
C SER A 26 6.65 36.71 19.20
N ILE A 27 6.09 35.60 18.72
CA ILE A 27 4.72 35.53 18.21
C ILE A 27 3.77 35.11 19.32
N SER A 28 4.06 33.99 19.99
CA SER A 28 3.21 33.42 21.04
C SER A 28 3.95 32.34 21.83
N THR A 29 3.88 32.41 23.15
CA THR A 29 4.42 31.37 24.06
C THR A 29 3.81 29.96 23.76
N ARG A 30 2.54 29.92 23.40
CA ARG A 30 1.87 28.66 23.04
C ARG A 30 2.45 28.08 21.74
N LEU A 31 2.70 28.92 20.73
CA LEU A 31 3.32 28.48 19.49
C LEU A 31 4.71 27.88 19.75
N ALA A 32 5.52 28.56 20.56
CA ALA A 32 6.86 28.08 20.92
C ALA A 32 6.86 26.72 21.63
N GLN A 33 5.79 26.40 22.39
CA GLN A 33 5.62 25.09 23.04
C GLN A 33 5.12 23.99 22.11
N ASP A 34 4.42 24.36 21.03
CA ASP A 34 3.79 23.41 20.11
C ASP A 34 4.71 23.01 18.93
N ILE A 35 5.69 23.86 18.57
CA ILE A 35 6.59 23.59 17.45
C ILE A 35 7.70 22.60 17.83
N LEU A 36 8.14 21.82 16.84
CA LEU A 36 9.15 20.78 17.01
C LEU A 36 10.41 21.03 16.19
N VAL A 37 10.26 21.51 14.97
CA VAL A 37 11.33 21.93 14.05
C VAL A 37 10.84 23.09 13.19
N ALA A 38 11.74 23.69 12.40
CA ALA A 38 11.39 24.69 11.42
C ALA A 38 11.96 24.32 10.04
N SER A 39 11.42 24.91 9.00
CA SER A 39 12.05 24.96 7.68
C SER A 39 12.38 26.38 7.33
N THR A 40 13.56 26.61 6.76
CA THR A 40 14.03 27.91 6.25
C THR A 40 14.36 27.81 4.78
N LYS A 41 14.13 28.89 4.04
CA LYS A 41 14.50 29.02 2.63
C LYS A 41 15.10 30.41 2.39
N THR A 42 16.35 30.46 1.96
CA THR A 42 17.02 31.68 1.52
C THR A 42 16.64 32.02 0.08
N ALA A 43 16.88 33.24 -0.37
CA ALA A 43 16.48 33.71 -1.71
C ALA A 43 16.98 32.81 -2.88
N ASN A 44 18.14 32.17 -2.71
CA ASN A 44 18.80 31.35 -3.72
C ASN A 44 18.83 29.84 -3.35
N GLY A 45 18.07 29.41 -2.32
CA GLY A 45 18.13 28.05 -1.78
C GLY A 45 16.79 27.33 -1.83
N ASP A 46 16.85 26.03 -1.57
CA ASP A 46 15.69 25.19 -1.35
C ASP A 46 15.26 25.22 0.13
N TRP A 47 14.05 24.73 0.41
CA TRP A 47 13.58 24.53 1.78
C TRP A 47 14.46 23.52 2.53
N GLN A 48 15.01 23.94 3.66
CA GLN A 48 15.81 23.09 4.54
C GLN A 48 15.17 22.99 5.92
N VAL A 49 15.00 21.76 6.41
CA VAL A 49 14.53 21.53 7.78
C VAL A 49 15.69 21.77 8.74
N VAL A 50 15.46 22.60 9.75
CA VAL A 50 16.44 23.01 10.75
C VAL A 50 15.91 22.79 12.17
N GLU A 51 16.83 22.57 13.11
CA GLU A 51 16.50 22.53 14.54
C GLU A 51 16.03 23.90 15.01
N LEU A 52 15.15 23.94 16.03
CA LEU A 52 14.61 25.19 16.56
C LEU A 52 15.67 26.12 17.15
N ASN A 53 16.82 25.60 17.61
CA ASN A 53 17.92 26.33 18.18
C ASN A 53 19.03 26.71 17.15
N ALA A 54 18.85 26.29 15.88
CA ALA A 54 19.80 26.63 14.83
C ALA A 54 19.76 28.16 14.54
N PRO A 55 20.92 28.88 14.52
CA PRO A 55 20.94 30.30 14.27
C PRO A 55 20.66 30.64 12.81
N ILE A 56 19.86 31.68 12.57
CA ILE A 56 19.53 32.22 11.24
C ILE A 56 20.31 33.49 11.04
N HIS A 57 21.13 33.55 9.99
CA HIS A 57 22.04 34.66 9.72
C HIS A 57 21.67 35.50 8.51
N GLU A 58 20.78 35.05 7.67
CA GLU A 58 20.40 35.66 6.39
C GLU A 58 18.88 35.83 6.29
N ASP A 59 18.44 36.71 5.38
CA ASP A 59 17.04 36.87 5.05
C ASP A 59 16.50 35.55 4.54
N CYS A 60 15.35 35.12 5.07
CA CYS A 60 14.74 33.83 4.70
C CYS A 60 13.22 33.85 4.83
N GLU A 61 12.59 32.88 4.15
CA GLU A 61 11.24 32.42 4.46
C GLU A 61 11.33 31.36 5.56
N ILE A 62 10.35 31.34 6.48
CA ILE A 62 10.30 30.36 7.58
C ILE A 62 8.94 29.64 7.63
N LYS A 63 8.98 28.34 7.93
CA LYS A 63 7.81 27.53 8.32
C LYS A 63 8.09 26.90 9.67
N LEU A 64 7.12 26.99 10.58
CA LEU A 64 7.22 26.42 11.93
C LEU A 64 6.36 25.15 11.98
N HIS A 65 6.98 23.98 12.17
CA HIS A 65 6.33 22.70 12.08
C HIS A 65 5.90 22.17 13.44
N LYS A 66 4.64 21.71 13.50
CA LYS A 66 4.03 21.04 14.66
C LYS A 66 3.96 19.55 14.43
N TRP A 67 3.49 18.81 15.44
CA TRP A 67 3.37 17.34 15.37
C TRP A 67 2.69 16.81 14.11
N ASP A 68 1.69 17.49 13.57
CA ASP A 68 0.92 16.99 12.41
C ASP A 68 1.72 17.06 11.09
N ASP A 69 2.77 17.87 11.06
CA ASP A 69 3.64 18.04 9.89
C ASP A 69 4.64 16.88 9.76
N ALA A 70 4.94 16.49 8.53
CA ALA A 70 5.82 15.35 8.23
C ALA A 70 7.26 15.58 8.72
N GLU A 71 7.77 16.81 8.56
CA GLU A 71 9.10 17.23 8.98
C GLU A 71 9.27 17.13 10.50
N ALA A 72 8.23 17.52 11.24
CA ALA A 72 8.23 17.45 12.69
C ALA A 72 8.19 15.99 13.18
N LYS A 73 7.35 15.12 12.57
CA LYS A 73 7.32 13.69 12.88
C LYS A 73 8.65 13.02 12.61
N HIS A 74 9.26 13.35 11.47
CA HIS A 74 10.58 12.81 11.11
C HIS A 74 11.64 13.14 12.16
N ALA A 75 11.80 14.41 12.54
CA ALA A 75 12.76 14.82 13.56
C ALA A 75 12.45 14.25 14.95
N PHE A 76 11.16 14.12 15.29
CA PHE A 76 10.71 13.52 16.55
C PHE A 76 11.10 12.04 16.64
N TRP A 77 10.81 11.27 15.62
CA TRP A 77 11.15 9.86 15.58
C TRP A 77 12.65 9.61 15.43
N HIS A 78 13.36 10.48 14.70
CA HIS A 78 14.79 10.44 14.62
C HIS A 78 15.44 10.69 16.00
N THR A 79 14.93 11.66 16.77
CA THR A 79 15.37 11.88 18.17
C THR A 79 15.02 10.67 19.06
N SER A 80 13.87 10.06 18.84
CA SER A 80 13.47 8.86 19.59
C SER A 80 14.35 7.64 19.29
N SER A 81 14.89 7.53 18.06
CA SER A 81 15.85 6.48 17.73
C SER A 81 17.18 6.65 18.48
N HIS A 82 17.65 7.88 18.65
CA HIS A 82 18.83 8.19 19.47
C HIS A 82 18.58 7.92 20.96
N LEU A 83 17.37 8.25 21.47
CA LEU A 83 16.98 7.91 22.84
C LEU A 83 16.95 6.39 23.08
N MET A 84 16.52 5.61 22.09
CA MET A 84 16.59 4.15 22.15
C MET A 84 18.05 3.65 22.11
N ALA A 85 18.89 4.24 21.28
CA ALA A 85 20.29 3.87 21.18
C ALA A 85 21.03 4.15 22.51
N GLU A 86 20.77 5.29 23.16
CA GLU A 86 21.31 5.60 24.49
C GLU A 86 20.88 4.56 25.52
N ALA A 87 19.58 4.21 25.55
CA ALA A 87 19.07 3.15 26.44
C ALA A 87 19.74 1.80 26.19
N LEU A 88 19.94 1.44 24.93
CA LEU A 88 20.61 0.21 24.54
C LEU A 88 22.09 0.22 24.93
N GLN A 89 22.77 1.36 24.81
CA GLN A 89 24.16 1.51 25.23
C GLN A 89 24.34 1.26 26.74
N GLU A 90 23.38 1.75 27.56
CA GLU A 90 23.42 1.52 29.02
C GLU A 90 23.05 0.07 29.39
N LEU A 91 22.10 -0.54 28.69
CA LEU A 91 21.62 -1.90 29.01
C LEU A 91 22.54 -3.02 28.45
N TYR A 92 23.23 -2.76 27.34
CA TYR A 92 24.05 -3.76 26.65
C TYR A 92 25.48 -3.24 26.45
N PRO A 93 26.36 -3.30 27.46
CA PRO A 93 27.72 -2.84 27.31
C PRO A 93 28.46 -3.54 26.16
N GLY A 94 29.15 -2.75 25.34
CA GLY A 94 29.87 -3.26 24.16
C GLY A 94 29.01 -3.40 22.89
N ILE A 95 27.73 -3.02 22.91
CA ILE A 95 26.88 -2.99 21.72
C ILE A 95 27.46 -2.04 20.67
N GLN A 96 27.39 -2.44 19.41
CA GLN A 96 27.78 -1.60 18.27
C GLN A 96 26.55 -1.09 17.54
N PHE A 97 26.65 0.13 17.04
CA PHE A 97 25.55 0.84 16.40
C PHE A 97 25.77 0.93 14.88
N GLY A 98 24.73 0.56 14.12
CA GLY A 98 24.63 0.78 12.69
C GLY A 98 23.98 2.13 12.38
N ILE A 99 22.77 2.11 11.83
CA ILE A 99 21.97 3.28 11.47
C ILE A 99 20.62 3.25 12.17
N GLY A 100 20.08 4.44 12.49
CA GLY A 100 18.81 4.61 13.20
C GLY A 100 17.93 5.72 12.63
N PRO A 101 17.34 5.55 11.43
CA PRO A 101 16.51 6.57 10.81
C PRO A 101 15.08 6.58 11.38
N ALA A 102 14.41 7.72 11.18
CA ALA A 102 12.96 7.76 11.17
C ALA A 102 12.43 7.07 9.91
N ILE A 103 11.27 6.44 10.02
CA ILE A 103 10.52 5.82 8.93
C ILE A 103 9.10 6.42 8.90
N GLU A 104 8.29 6.04 7.90
CA GLU A 104 6.94 6.58 7.70
C GLU A 104 6.06 6.53 8.97
N ASN A 105 6.17 5.45 9.76
CA ASN A 105 5.42 5.25 11.00
C ASN A 105 6.34 4.78 12.12
N GLY A 106 7.16 5.69 12.67
CA GLY A 106 8.06 5.41 13.76
C GLY A 106 9.54 5.48 13.39
N PHE A 107 10.34 4.65 13.98
CA PHE A 107 11.79 4.60 13.80
C PHE A 107 12.31 3.18 14.01
N TYR A 108 13.55 2.95 13.59
CA TYR A 108 14.31 1.76 14.01
C TYR A 108 15.76 2.12 14.34
N TYR A 109 16.45 1.18 14.93
CA TYR A 109 17.89 1.23 15.05
C TYR A 109 18.50 -0.16 14.78
N ASP A 110 19.53 -0.21 13.93
CA ASP A 110 20.31 -1.41 13.65
C ASP A 110 21.46 -1.49 14.66
N VAL A 111 21.49 -2.57 15.41
CA VAL A 111 22.51 -2.80 16.43
C VAL A 111 23.15 -4.17 16.29
N TYR A 112 24.42 -4.26 16.72
CA TYR A 112 25.14 -5.51 16.80
C TYR A 112 25.55 -5.75 18.28
N PRO A 113 24.81 -6.60 19.01
CA PRO A 113 25.11 -6.91 20.41
C PRO A 113 26.49 -7.57 20.54
N ALA A 114 27.15 -7.38 21.70
CA ALA A 114 28.42 -8.04 22.00
C ALA A 114 28.24 -9.57 22.05
N GLU A 115 29.36 -10.31 21.93
CA GLU A 115 29.32 -11.77 21.95
C GLU A 115 28.62 -12.32 23.21
N GLY A 116 27.69 -13.25 23.00
CA GLY A 116 26.87 -13.84 24.07
C GLY A 116 25.66 -13.02 24.49
N GLN A 117 25.46 -11.81 23.94
CA GLN A 117 24.26 -10.99 24.16
C GLN A 117 23.26 -11.16 23.03
N VAL A 118 21.96 -11.25 23.35
CA VAL A 118 20.87 -11.34 22.38
C VAL A 118 19.73 -10.46 22.88
N ILE A 119 19.20 -9.61 22.03
CA ILE A 119 18.03 -8.77 22.31
C ILE A 119 16.79 -9.52 21.85
N LYS A 120 15.83 -9.72 22.74
CA LYS A 120 14.58 -10.46 22.52
C LYS A 120 13.37 -9.61 22.87
N ASP A 121 12.19 -10.04 22.45
CA ASP A 121 10.91 -9.38 22.78
C ASP A 121 10.68 -9.24 24.31
N SER A 122 11.23 -10.17 25.10
CA SER A 122 11.21 -10.10 26.58
C SER A 122 11.91 -8.88 27.16
N ASP A 123 12.82 -8.28 26.42
CA ASP A 123 13.69 -7.18 26.86
C ASP A 123 13.03 -5.80 26.58
N PHE A 124 11.99 -5.77 25.74
CA PHE A 124 11.36 -4.52 25.31
C PHE A 124 10.88 -3.65 26.46
N THR A 125 10.28 -4.26 27.48
CA THR A 125 9.82 -3.51 28.67
C THR A 125 10.97 -2.82 29.40
N ALA A 126 12.12 -3.49 29.52
CA ALA A 126 13.30 -2.91 30.16
C ALA A 126 13.89 -1.77 29.32
N ILE A 127 13.92 -1.93 27.98
CA ILE A 127 14.35 -0.87 27.04
C ILE A 127 13.42 0.34 27.15
N GLU A 128 12.09 0.14 27.11
CA GLU A 128 11.10 1.20 27.25
C GLU A 128 11.25 1.96 28.58
N GLN A 129 11.42 1.24 29.68
CA GLN A 129 11.64 1.85 31.01
C GLN A 129 12.89 2.69 31.03
N LYS A 130 14.01 2.18 30.48
CA LYS A 130 15.28 2.90 30.37
C LYS A 130 15.14 4.14 29.49
N MET A 131 14.49 4.05 28.35
CA MET A 131 14.19 5.20 27.48
C MET A 131 13.40 6.29 28.23
N MET A 132 12.38 5.90 29.01
CA MET A 132 11.59 6.86 29.79
C MET A 132 12.37 7.47 30.95
N GLU A 133 13.28 6.73 31.59
CA GLU A 133 14.22 7.23 32.61
C GLU A 133 15.16 8.30 32.01
N LEU A 134 15.79 8.00 30.88
CA LEU A 134 16.68 8.93 30.16
C LEU A 134 15.91 10.16 29.69
N ARG A 135 14.73 9.98 29.10
CA ARG A 135 13.84 11.08 28.68
C ARG A 135 13.50 12.02 29.82
N ALA A 136 13.31 11.50 31.06
CA ALA A 136 12.98 12.33 32.23
C ALA A 136 14.10 13.33 32.59
N LYS A 137 15.33 13.08 32.17
CA LYS A 137 16.46 13.99 32.31
C LYS A 137 16.36 15.23 31.39
N LYS A 138 15.46 15.17 30.36
CA LYS A 138 15.24 16.26 29.37
C LYS A 138 16.51 16.70 28.65
N GLU A 139 17.36 15.77 28.31
CA GLU A 139 18.66 16.04 27.75
C GLU A 139 18.57 16.77 26.41
N HIS A 140 19.45 17.75 26.22
CA HIS A 140 19.56 18.49 24.98
C HIS A 140 20.39 17.72 23.96
N LEU A 141 20.02 17.83 22.68
CA LEU A 141 20.80 17.28 21.58
C LEU A 141 21.78 18.34 21.09
N ILE A 142 23.07 18.05 21.18
CA ILE A 142 24.15 18.95 20.82
C ILE A 142 24.80 18.51 19.52
N LYS A 143 24.61 19.32 18.47
CA LYS A 143 25.24 19.13 17.16
C LYS A 143 26.68 19.64 17.18
N GLN A 144 27.60 18.85 16.63
CA GLN A 144 28.98 19.21 16.45
C GLN A 144 29.50 18.82 15.08
N SER A 145 30.22 19.72 14.41
CA SER A 145 31.02 19.39 13.24
C SER A 145 32.38 18.90 13.72
N ILE A 146 32.86 17.80 13.17
CA ILE A 146 34.09 17.15 13.59
C ILE A 146 34.92 16.76 12.35
N SER A 147 36.23 16.80 12.45
CA SER A 147 37.11 16.32 11.38
C SER A 147 37.00 14.80 11.21
N LYS A 148 37.25 14.30 10.00
CA LYS A 148 37.24 12.85 9.73
C LYS A 148 38.20 12.09 10.64
N ALA A 149 39.40 12.63 10.88
CA ALA A 149 40.43 12.01 11.74
C ALA A 149 39.95 11.92 13.20
N ASP A 150 39.38 13.00 13.74
CA ASP A 150 38.87 13.03 15.11
C ASP A 150 37.66 12.12 15.28
N ALA A 151 36.76 12.10 14.29
CA ALA A 151 35.61 11.19 14.28
C ALA A 151 36.03 9.73 14.29
N LEU A 152 36.95 9.32 13.41
CA LEU A 152 37.49 7.95 13.39
C LEU A 152 38.15 7.58 14.73
N THR A 153 38.93 8.50 15.31
CA THR A 153 39.56 8.29 16.60
C THR A 153 38.54 8.09 17.72
N ALA A 154 37.54 8.96 17.79
CA ALA A 154 36.49 8.92 18.82
C ALA A 154 35.61 7.64 18.74
N PHE A 155 35.17 7.26 17.55
CA PHE A 155 34.32 6.08 17.37
C PHE A 155 35.12 4.78 17.47
N SER A 156 36.39 4.76 17.03
CA SER A 156 37.30 3.60 17.20
C SER A 156 37.59 3.33 18.67
N ALA A 157 37.84 4.39 19.46
CA ALA A 157 38.07 4.26 20.90
C ALA A 157 36.84 3.66 21.65
N LYS A 158 35.63 3.86 21.12
CA LYS A 158 34.40 3.27 21.63
C LYS A 158 34.05 1.90 21.04
N GLY A 159 34.90 1.32 20.17
CA GLY A 159 34.68 0.03 19.52
C GLY A 159 33.56 0.05 18.46
N GLN A 160 33.20 1.20 17.93
CA GLN A 160 32.08 1.37 16.98
C GLN A 160 32.54 1.16 15.53
N THR A 161 32.83 -0.09 15.16
CA THR A 161 33.38 -0.44 13.84
C THR A 161 32.49 -0.07 12.67
N TYR A 162 31.17 -0.25 12.80
CA TYR A 162 30.21 0.11 11.74
C TYR A 162 30.12 1.63 11.53
N LYS A 163 30.25 2.42 12.60
CA LYS A 163 30.34 3.89 12.48
C LYS A 163 31.65 4.32 11.82
N CYS A 164 32.77 3.68 12.16
CA CYS A 164 34.05 3.94 11.51
C CYS A 164 34.00 3.65 10.00
N GLU A 165 33.31 2.56 9.60
CA GLU A 165 33.10 2.24 8.20
C GLU A 165 32.30 3.35 7.48
N LEU A 166 31.20 3.81 8.06
CA LEU A 166 30.39 4.92 7.51
C LEU A 166 31.21 6.22 7.39
N ILE A 167 31.99 6.56 8.42
CA ILE A 167 32.84 7.74 8.42
C ILE A 167 33.90 7.67 7.31
N SER A 168 34.45 6.47 7.05
CA SER A 168 35.49 6.28 6.03
C SER A 168 35.03 6.67 4.63
N GLU A 169 33.74 6.57 4.34
CA GLU A 169 33.14 6.90 3.05
C GLU A 169 32.75 8.39 2.91
N LEU A 170 32.68 9.13 4.02
CA LEU A 170 32.33 10.53 4.00
C LEU A 170 33.56 11.41 3.68
N GLU A 171 33.32 12.55 3.06
CA GLU A 171 34.33 13.57 2.84
C GLU A 171 34.58 14.38 4.12
N ASP A 172 35.81 14.85 4.29
CA ASP A 172 36.15 15.71 5.41
C ASP A 172 35.39 17.05 5.31
N GLY A 173 34.92 17.57 6.44
CA GLY A 173 34.07 18.76 6.50
C GLY A 173 32.56 18.49 6.38
N GLN A 174 32.13 17.27 6.04
CA GLN A 174 30.72 16.87 5.98
C GLN A 174 30.27 16.04 7.20
N ILE A 175 31.15 15.83 8.17
CA ILE A 175 30.90 14.94 9.30
C ILE A 175 30.33 15.74 10.46
N THR A 176 29.12 15.33 10.88
CA THR A 176 28.45 15.88 12.06
C THR A 176 28.11 14.76 13.04
N THR A 177 28.18 15.10 14.32
CA THR A 177 27.77 14.22 15.41
C THR A 177 26.70 14.90 16.24
N TYR A 178 25.85 14.11 16.87
CA TYR A 178 24.90 14.58 17.86
C TYR A 178 25.15 13.85 19.17
N THR A 179 25.29 14.62 20.23
CA THR A 179 25.44 14.11 21.59
C THR A 179 24.17 14.35 22.39
N GLN A 180 23.66 13.30 23.01
CA GLN A 180 22.54 13.27 23.91
C GLN A 180 22.97 12.52 25.16
N GLY A 181 23.04 13.20 26.30
CA GLY A 181 23.52 12.57 27.53
C GLY A 181 24.90 11.91 27.37
N ALA A 182 24.97 10.63 27.60
CA ALA A 182 26.18 9.82 27.44
C ALA A 182 26.37 9.21 26.03
N PHE A 183 25.37 9.36 25.15
CA PHE A 183 25.38 8.80 23.80
C PHE A 183 25.79 9.85 22.77
N THR A 184 26.73 9.49 21.89
CA THR A 184 27.13 10.32 20.75
C THR A 184 27.03 9.50 19.48
N ASP A 185 26.31 10.00 18.49
CA ASP A 185 26.11 9.34 17.21
C ASP A 185 26.65 10.15 16.02
N LEU A 186 27.06 9.44 14.95
CA LEU A 186 27.29 9.99 13.63
C LEU A 186 25.93 10.27 12.98
N CYS A 187 25.59 11.52 12.78
CA CYS A 187 24.25 11.91 12.30
C CYS A 187 24.24 13.26 11.60
N LYS A 188 23.37 13.39 10.59
CA LYS A 188 23.16 14.67 9.87
C LYS A 188 22.04 15.52 10.48
N GLY A 189 21.16 14.94 11.28
CA GLY A 189 19.95 15.58 11.79
C GLY A 189 18.84 15.67 10.71
N PRO A 190 17.81 16.52 10.85
CA PRO A 190 17.57 17.34 12.06
C PRO A 190 17.01 16.52 13.24
N HIS A 191 17.13 17.09 14.43
CA HIS A 191 16.60 16.55 15.69
C HIS A 191 15.74 17.59 16.43
N LEU A 192 15.02 17.11 17.44
CA LEU A 192 14.44 17.98 18.46
C LEU A 192 15.55 18.64 19.27
N VAL A 193 15.27 19.78 19.87
CA VAL A 193 16.21 20.46 20.78
C VAL A 193 16.51 19.64 22.03
N SER A 194 15.51 18.86 22.50
CA SER A 194 15.64 17.99 23.66
C SER A 194 14.70 16.79 23.60
N THR A 195 14.89 15.83 24.48
CA THR A 195 14.03 14.64 24.60
C THR A 195 12.69 14.92 25.31
N GLU A 196 12.48 16.15 25.83
CA GLU A 196 11.28 16.50 26.62
C GLU A 196 9.94 16.27 25.90
N PRO A 197 9.77 16.54 24.59
CA PRO A 197 8.53 16.33 23.87
C PRO A 197 8.11 14.85 23.78
N ILE A 198 9.03 13.89 23.91
CA ILE A 198 8.77 12.46 23.81
C ILE A 198 8.08 11.95 25.10
N LYS A 199 6.74 11.96 25.14
CA LYS A 199 5.99 11.63 26.36
C LYS A 199 5.49 10.20 26.42
N ALA A 200 5.42 9.52 25.30
CA ALA A 200 4.96 8.15 25.20
C ALA A 200 5.74 7.42 24.10
N LEU A 201 6.13 6.18 24.38
CA LEU A 201 6.90 5.38 23.44
C LEU A 201 6.60 3.88 23.63
N LYS A 202 6.87 3.10 22.57
CA LYS A 202 6.74 1.64 22.58
C LYS A 202 7.79 1.04 21.68
N VAL A 203 8.46 -0.01 22.13
CA VAL A 203 9.26 -0.90 21.29
C VAL A 203 8.32 -1.93 20.69
N LEU A 204 8.28 -2.03 19.36
CA LEU A 204 7.25 -2.79 18.64
C LEU A 204 7.69 -4.21 18.30
N SER A 205 8.93 -4.36 17.80
CA SER A 205 9.46 -5.65 17.35
C SER A 205 10.97 -5.59 17.18
N CYS A 206 11.60 -6.76 17.08
CA CYS A 206 12.95 -6.88 16.57
C CYS A 206 13.00 -7.85 15.39
N ALA A 207 13.92 -7.63 14.45
CA ALA A 207 14.12 -8.44 13.26
C ALA A 207 15.61 -8.54 12.93
N ALA A 208 16.00 -9.64 12.28
CA ALA A 208 17.32 -9.76 11.69
C ALA A 208 17.43 -8.90 10.43
N ALA A 209 18.51 -8.18 10.27
CA ALA A 209 18.80 -7.37 9.08
C ALA A 209 20.29 -7.46 8.75
N TYR A 210 20.63 -7.79 7.51
CA TYR A 210 22.03 -7.76 7.09
C TYR A 210 22.54 -6.32 7.01
N TRP A 211 23.79 -6.11 7.43
CA TRP A 211 24.40 -4.80 7.33
C TRP A 211 24.39 -4.30 5.89
N ARG A 212 23.74 -3.14 5.68
CA ARG A 212 23.52 -2.53 4.35
C ARG A 212 22.72 -3.38 3.35
N GLY A 213 21.94 -4.35 3.84
CA GLY A 213 21.15 -5.22 2.99
C GLY A 213 21.94 -6.28 2.21
N ASP A 214 23.24 -6.45 2.52
CA ASP A 214 24.14 -7.40 1.89
C ASP A 214 24.19 -8.69 2.72
N ASP A 215 23.72 -9.79 2.17
CA ASP A 215 23.63 -11.10 2.84
C ASP A 215 24.99 -11.77 3.10
N SER A 216 26.06 -11.28 2.49
CA SER A 216 27.43 -11.69 2.78
C SER A 216 28.02 -11.02 4.03
N ARG A 217 27.31 -10.01 4.59
CA ARG A 217 27.76 -9.20 5.73
C ARG A 217 27.12 -9.63 7.04
N PRO A 218 27.67 -9.17 8.20
CA PRO A 218 27.14 -9.54 9.50
C PRO A 218 25.65 -9.20 9.66
N MET A 219 24.93 -10.12 10.29
CA MET A 219 23.53 -9.97 10.60
C MET A 219 23.37 -9.13 11.87
N MET A 220 22.71 -7.98 11.74
CA MET A 220 22.38 -7.08 12.83
C MET A 220 21.00 -7.38 13.39
N THR A 221 20.73 -6.87 14.58
CA THR A 221 19.37 -6.82 15.15
C THR A 221 18.78 -5.44 14.89
N ARG A 222 17.69 -5.37 14.12
CA ARG A 222 16.92 -4.16 13.87
C ARG A 222 15.78 -4.06 14.87
N ILE A 223 15.76 -3.01 15.67
CA ILE A 223 14.75 -2.79 16.72
C ILE A 223 13.83 -1.67 16.26
N TYR A 224 12.54 -1.96 16.13
CA TYR A 224 11.53 -0.99 15.73
C TYR A 224 10.85 -0.36 16.93
N GLY A 225 10.63 0.94 16.88
CA GLY A 225 9.94 1.69 17.91
C GLY A 225 8.97 2.75 17.35
N ILE A 226 8.07 3.20 18.20
CA ILE A 226 7.15 4.31 17.93
C ILE A 226 7.09 5.22 19.15
N SER A 227 6.89 6.52 18.93
CA SER A 227 6.77 7.48 20.02
C SER A 227 5.82 8.62 19.66
N PHE A 228 5.25 9.24 20.70
CA PHE A 228 4.24 10.29 20.55
C PHE A 228 4.40 11.39 21.61
N PRO A 229 3.96 12.63 21.32
CA PRO A 229 3.95 13.73 22.28
C PRO A 229 2.85 13.58 23.35
N LYS A 230 1.95 12.63 23.21
CA LYS A 230 0.85 12.36 24.19
C LYS A 230 0.59 10.86 24.30
N LYS A 231 0.33 10.38 25.54
CA LYS A 231 0.02 8.98 25.80
C LYS A 231 -1.24 8.52 25.07
N ALA A 232 -2.29 9.34 25.01
CA ALA A 232 -3.51 9.00 24.30
C ALA A 232 -3.30 8.65 22.83
N MET A 233 -2.36 9.33 22.16
CA MET A 233 -2.00 9.04 20.75
C MET A 233 -1.30 7.68 20.61
N LEU A 234 -0.44 7.30 21.56
CA LEU A 234 0.17 5.98 21.61
C LEU A 234 -0.88 4.89 21.83
N ASP A 235 -1.80 5.09 22.77
CA ASP A 235 -2.85 4.13 23.10
C ASP A 235 -3.79 3.92 21.90
N GLU A 236 -4.15 4.98 21.19
CA GLU A 236 -4.90 4.92 19.93
C GLU A 236 -4.15 4.15 18.84
N TYR A 237 -2.87 4.46 18.63
CA TYR A 237 -2.03 3.76 17.67
C TYR A 237 -1.91 2.26 17.97
N LEU A 238 -1.69 1.89 19.24
CA LEU A 238 -1.59 0.48 19.63
C LEU A 238 -2.92 -0.25 19.44
N THR A 239 -4.05 0.41 19.70
CA THR A 239 -5.39 -0.14 19.43
C THR A 239 -5.58 -0.40 17.95
N LEU A 240 -5.22 0.57 17.08
CA LEU A 240 -5.26 0.40 15.62
C LEU A 240 -4.34 -0.73 15.14
N LEU A 241 -3.15 -0.85 15.74
CA LEU A 241 -2.20 -1.92 15.40
C LEU A 241 -2.72 -3.31 15.78
N GLU A 242 -3.38 -3.44 16.95
CA GLU A 242 -4.03 -4.69 17.35
C GLU A 242 -5.22 -5.04 16.44
N GLU A 243 -6.05 -4.06 16.10
CA GLU A 243 -7.13 -4.27 15.14
C GLU A 243 -6.59 -4.67 13.76
N ALA A 244 -5.47 -4.07 13.31
CA ALA A 244 -4.81 -4.47 12.07
C ALA A 244 -4.37 -5.95 12.10
N LYS A 245 -3.78 -6.40 13.21
CA LYS A 245 -3.38 -7.81 13.38
C LYS A 245 -4.59 -8.76 13.36
N LYS A 246 -5.72 -8.36 13.95
CA LYS A 246 -6.96 -9.16 13.92
C LYS A 246 -7.54 -9.26 12.52
N ARG A 247 -7.37 -8.22 11.68
CA ARG A 247 -7.90 -8.12 10.32
C ARG A 247 -6.93 -8.63 9.24
N ASP A 248 -5.72 -9.05 9.61
CA ASP A 248 -4.71 -9.54 8.68
C ASP A 248 -5.31 -10.59 7.72
N HIS A 249 -5.24 -10.30 6.42
CA HIS A 249 -5.82 -11.16 5.37
C HIS A 249 -5.25 -12.57 5.35
N ARG A 250 -4.00 -12.77 5.81
CA ARG A 250 -3.36 -14.09 5.89
C ARG A 250 -4.04 -14.95 6.96
N LYS A 251 -4.37 -14.34 8.11
CA LYS A 251 -5.08 -14.99 9.20
C LYS A 251 -6.53 -15.29 8.80
N ILE A 252 -7.26 -14.26 8.38
CA ILE A 252 -8.67 -14.39 7.99
C ILE A 252 -8.82 -15.30 6.77
N GLY A 253 -7.93 -15.19 5.78
CA GLY A 253 -7.94 -16.04 4.59
C GLY A 253 -7.78 -17.52 4.91
N LYS A 254 -6.92 -17.85 5.90
CA LYS A 254 -6.78 -19.20 6.43
C LYS A 254 -8.03 -19.65 7.21
N GLU A 255 -8.59 -18.79 8.08
CA GLU A 255 -9.80 -19.08 8.86
C GLU A 255 -11.01 -19.34 7.98
N LEU A 256 -11.10 -18.68 6.84
CA LEU A 256 -12.21 -18.78 5.88
C LEU A 256 -11.94 -19.73 4.71
N ASP A 257 -10.80 -20.42 4.66
CA ASP A 257 -10.38 -21.31 3.57
C ASP A 257 -10.42 -20.63 2.19
N LEU A 258 -9.85 -19.40 2.09
CA LEU A 258 -9.89 -18.64 0.84
C LEU A 258 -8.70 -18.93 -0.08
N PHE A 259 -7.50 -19.02 0.50
CA PHE A 259 -6.26 -19.27 -0.25
C PHE A 259 -5.20 -19.90 0.63
N MET A 260 -4.16 -20.44 -0.01
CA MET A 260 -2.99 -20.97 0.68
C MET A 260 -1.71 -20.69 -0.11
N PHE A 261 -0.58 -20.79 0.57
CA PHE A 261 0.75 -20.86 -0.03
C PHE A 261 1.40 -22.19 0.32
N SER A 262 2.19 -22.73 -0.61
CA SER A 262 2.94 -23.98 -0.42
C SER A 262 4.39 -23.77 -0.88
N GLU A 263 5.35 -24.16 -0.06
CA GLU A 263 6.76 -24.11 -0.45
C GLU A 263 7.06 -25.07 -1.62
N THR A 264 6.32 -26.19 -1.71
CA THR A 264 6.44 -27.14 -2.81
C THR A 264 6.02 -26.54 -4.15
N VAL A 265 5.00 -25.65 -4.15
CA VAL A 265 4.57 -24.93 -5.36
C VAL A 265 5.51 -23.77 -5.67
N GLY A 266 5.97 -23.08 -4.64
CA GLY A 266 6.92 -21.97 -4.75
C GLY A 266 6.48 -20.73 -3.98
N LYS A 267 7.48 -19.96 -3.54
CA LYS A 267 7.25 -18.73 -2.77
C LYS A 267 6.57 -17.66 -3.64
N GLY A 268 5.56 -17.01 -3.08
CA GLY A 268 4.84 -15.93 -3.78
C GLY A 268 3.88 -16.41 -4.88
N LEU A 269 3.54 -17.70 -4.90
CA LEU A 269 2.58 -18.29 -5.82
C LEU A 269 1.31 -18.69 -5.04
N PRO A 270 0.26 -17.85 -5.00
CA PRO A 270 -0.95 -18.13 -4.25
C PRO A 270 -1.80 -19.23 -4.93
N ILE A 271 -2.36 -20.11 -4.11
CA ILE A 271 -3.33 -21.11 -4.53
C ILE A 271 -4.69 -20.67 -3.99
N TRP A 272 -5.64 -20.43 -4.88
CA TRP A 272 -7.02 -20.12 -4.51
C TRP A 272 -7.77 -21.41 -4.15
N LEU A 273 -8.31 -21.45 -2.95
CA LEU A 273 -9.18 -22.55 -2.51
C LEU A 273 -10.62 -22.35 -3.01
N PRO A 274 -11.51 -23.35 -2.93
CA PRO A 274 -12.84 -23.25 -3.53
C PRO A 274 -13.64 -22.00 -3.14
N LYS A 275 -13.61 -21.59 -1.87
CA LYS A 275 -14.32 -20.39 -1.39
C LYS A 275 -13.67 -19.09 -1.90
N GLY A 276 -12.36 -19.03 -1.91
CA GLY A 276 -11.63 -17.90 -2.48
C GLY A 276 -11.82 -17.78 -3.99
N THR A 277 -11.84 -18.92 -4.70
CA THR A 277 -12.16 -18.97 -6.13
C THR A 277 -13.58 -18.46 -6.38
N ALA A 278 -14.56 -18.89 -5.58
CA ALA A 278 -15.93 -18.42 -5.69
C ALA A 278 -16.04 -16.88 -5.49
N LEU A 279 -15.35 -16.33 -4.51
CA LEU A 279 -15.28 -14.87 -4.27
C LEU A 279 -14.66 -14.15 -5.47
N ARG A 280 -13.52 -14.64 -5.95
CA ARG A 280 -12.81 -14.07 -7.10
C ARG A 280 -13.66 -14.07 -8.36
N LEU A 281 -14.28 -15.20 -8.70
CA LEU A 281 -15.13 -15.31 -9.90
C LEU A 281 -16.30 -14.31 -9.85
N ARG A 282 -16.87 -14.02 -8.67
CA ARG A 282 -17.93 -13.02 -8.52
C ARG A 282 -17.44 -11.61 -8.78
N LEU A 283 -16.25 -11.26 -8.30
CA LEU A 283 -15.62 -9.98 -8.62
C LEU A 283 -15.37 -9.84 -10.13
N GLU A 284 -14.87 -10.92 -10.76
CA GLU A 284 -14.65 -10.98 -12.20
C GLU A 284 -15.95 -10.80 -12.98
N ASP A 285 -17.02 -11.51 -12.61
CA ASP A 285 -18.31 -11.43 -13.29
C ASP A 285 -18.98 -10.07 -13.09
N PHE A 286 -18.84 -9.48 -11.91
CA PHE A 286 -19.30 -8.12 -11.65
C PHE A 286 -18.62 -7.11 -12.59
N LEU A 287 -17.31 -7.14 -12.67
CA LEU A 287 -16.59 -6.23 -13.55
C LEU A 287 -16.87 -6.51 -15.04
N LYS A 288 -16.95 -7.76 -15.47
CA LYS A 288 -17.31 -8.13 -16.87
C LYS A 288 -18.68 -7.57 -17.26
N LYS A 289 -19.67 -7.56 -16.36
CA LYS A 289 -20.99 -6.95 -16.60
C LYS A 289 -20.88 -5.45 -16.80
N ILE A 290 -20.10 -4.76 -15.97
CA ILE A 290 -19.84 -3.32 -16.10
C ILE A 290 -19.12 -3.06 -17.42
N GLN A 291 -18.03 -3.76 -17.70
CA GLN A 291 -17.24 -3.62 -18.92
C GLN A 291 -18.09 -3.78 -20.19
N LYS A 292 -19.02 -4.74 -20.19
CA LYS A 292 -19.95 -4.94 -21.30
C LYS A 292 -20.83 -3.71 -21.55
N ARG A 293 -21.31 -3.02 -20.50
CA ARG A 293 -22.09 -1.78 -20.62
C ARG A 293 -21.27 -0.64 -21.23
N TYR A 294 -19.97 -0.62 -20.95
CA TYR A 294 -19.04 0.39 -21.48
C TYR A 294 -18.38 -0.03 -22.81
N GLY A 295 -18.83 -1.12 -23.44
CA GLY A 295 -18.41 -1.55 -24.78
C GLY A 295 -17.05 -2.22 -24.85
N TYR A 296 -16.56 -2.84 -23.75
CA TYR A 296 -15.35 -3.64 -23.77
C TYR A 296 -15.59 -5.03 -24.34
N GLN A 297 -14.64 -5.51 -25.13
CA GLN A 297 -14.58 -6.86 -25.67
C GLN A 297 -13.61 -7.69 -24.83
N GLN A 298 -14.06 -8.87 -24.39
CA GLN A 298 -13.21 -9.77 -23.61
C GLN A 298 -12.24 -10.52 -24.54
N VAL A 299 -10.98 -10.57 -24.11
CA VAL A 299 -9.91 -11.31 -24.79
C VAL A 299 -9.21 -12.23 -23.80
N ILE A 300 -8.43 -13.20 -24.30
CA ILE A 300 -7.58 -14.07 -23.49
C ILE A 300 -6.24 -14.18 -24.21
N THR A 301 -5.16 -13.92 -23.50
CA THR A 301 -3.81 -13.98 -24.04
C THR A 301 -2.98 -15.08 -23.35
N PRO A 302 -2.00 -15.68 -24.05
CA PRO A 302 -1.17 -16.73 -23.47
C PRO A 302 -0.30 -16.22 -22.32
N HIS A 303 0.08 -17.11 -21.42
CA HIS A 303 0.93 -16.81 -20.25
C HIS A 303 2.40 -16.58 -20.62
N ILE A 304 2.83 -17.10 -21.76
CA ILE A 304 4.18 -16.94 -22.30
C ILE A 304 4.14 -16.21 -23.64
N GLY A 305 5.19 -15.50 -23.96
CA GLY A 305 5.36 -14.83 -25.26
C GLY A 305 6.81 -14.85 -25.68
N ASN A 306 7.05 -14.74 -26.98
CA ASN A 306 8.42 -14.63 -27.50
C ASN A 306 9.12 -13.42 -26.88
N LYS A 307 10.38 -13.58 -26.47
CA LYS A 307 11.18 -12.53 -25.83
C LYS A 307 11.19 -11.22 -26.61
N ASN A 308 11.23 -11.30 -27.94
CA ASN A 308 11.24 -10.12 -28.83
C ASN A 308 10.00 -9.25 -28.67
N LEU A 309 8.85 -9.81 -28.30
CA LEU A 309 7.64 -9.04 -27.98
C LEU A 309 7.90 -8.04 -26.85
N TYR A 310 8.63 -8.46 -25.83
CA TYR A 310 8.96 -7.65 -24.64
C TYR A 310 10.16 -6.74 -24.84
N VAL A 311 11.07 -7.08 -25.75
CA VAL A 311 12.11 -6.18 -26.23
C VAL A 311 11.49 -5.04 -27.05
N THR A 312 10.60 -5.36 -28.01
CA THR A 312 9.88 -4.35 -28.80
C THR A 312 9.12 -3.37 -27.92
N SER A 313 8.42 -3.85 -26.90
CA SER A 313 7.68 -3.00 -25.97
C SER A 313 8.54 -2.22 -24.98
N GLY A 314 9.84 -2.54 -24.84
CA GLY A 314 10.76 -1.95 -23.87
C GLY A 314 10.66 -2.53 -22.45
N HIS A 315 9.74 -3.44 -22.19
CA HIS A 315 9.59 -4.04 -20.86
C HIS A 315 10.81 -4.85 -20.42
N TRP A 316 11.49 -5.51 -21.37
CA TRP A 316 12.71 -6.27 -21.05
C TRP A 316 13.83 -5.38 -20.53
N ASP A 317 14.02 -4.21 -21.13
CA ASP A 317 15.10 -3.29 -20.76
C ASP A 317 14.86 -2.63 -19.40
N HIS A 318 13.59 -2.34 -19.07
CA HIS A 318 13.22 -1.66 -17.82
C HIS A 318 12.96 -2.61 -16.64
N TYR A 319 12.39 -3.80 -16.90
CA TYR A 319 11.96 -4.75 -15.87
C TYR A 319 12.63 -6.12 -15.98
N GLY A 320 13.66 -6.29 -16.81
CA GLY A 320 14.32 -7.58 -17.01
C GLY A 320 14.90 -8.19 -15.72
N LYS A 321 15.32 -7.35 -14.77
CA LYS A 321 15.83 -7.78 -13.45
C LYS A 321 14.73 -8.34 -12.55
N ASP A 322 13.51 -7.83 -12.69
CA ASP A 322 12.32 -8.23 -11.92
C ASP A 322 11.45 -9.22 -12.70
N SER A 323 11.98 -9.79 -13.78
CA SER A 323 11.32 -10.81 -14.59
C SER A 323 11.90 -12.19 -14.30
N PHE A 324 11.08 -13.24 -14.47
CA PHE A 324 11.62 -14.60 -14.54
C PHE A 324 12.57 -14.70 -15.73
N GLN A 325 13.62 -15.52 -15.59
CA GLN A 325 14.59 -15.70 -16.66
C GLN A 325 13.95 -16.31 -17.91
N PRO A 326 14.43 -15.96 -19.11
CA PRO A 326 13.90 -16.49 -20.36
C PRO A 326 13.98 -18.02 -20.39
N ILE A 327 12.92 -18.61 -20.93
CA ILE A 327 12.80 -20.05 -21.15
C ILE A 327 13.37 -20.34 -22.55
N ALA A 328 14.45 -21.12 -22.62
CA ALA A 328 15.02 -21.61 -23.87
C ALA A 328 14.15 -22.73 -24.46
N THR A 329 14.05 -22.78 -25.77
CA THR A 329 13.38 -23.87 -26.50
C THR A 329 14.40 -24.79 -27.18
N PRO A 330 13.99 -25.92 -27.77
CA PRO A 330 14.88 -26.76 -28.59
C PRO A 330 15.44 -26.04 -29.84
N GLU A 331 14.82 -24.95 -30.29
CA GLU A 331 15.32 -24.16 -31.43
C GLU A 331 16.40 -23.17 -30.92
N GLU A 332 17.54 -23.19 -31.56
CA GLU A 332 18.69 -22.34 -31.21
C GLU A 332 18.32 -20.84 -31.37
N GLY A 333 18.50 -20.06 -30.31
CA GLY A 333 18.21 -18.62 -30.29
C GLY A 333 16.76 -18.26 -30.01
N GLU A 334 15.84 -19.22 -29.98
CA GLU A 334 14.46 -18.96 -29.61
C GLU A 334 14.27 -18.94 -28.08
N MET A 335 13.68 -17.86 -27.55
CA MET A 335 13.43 -17.67 -26.13
C MET A 335 12.01 -17.15 -25.89
N TYR A 336 11.38 -17.67 -24.84
CA TYR A 336 10.10 -17.21 -24.35
C TYR A 336 10.23 -16.61 -22.94
N LEU A 337 9.32 -15.73 -22.58
CA LEU A 337 9.18 -15.15 -21.24
C LEU A 337 7.79 -15.46 -20.69
N LEU A 338 7.72 -15.70 -19.37
CA LEU A 338 6.47 -15.50 -18.65
C LEU A 338 6.11 -14.01 -18.75
N LYS A 339 4.90 -13.70 -19.19
CA LYS A 339 4.49 -12.31 -19.43
C LYS A 339 4.51 -11.47 -18.15
N PRO A 340 5.31 -10.37 -18.09
CA PRO A 340 5.29 -9.46 -16.95
C PRO A 340 4.13 -8.46 -17.02
N MET A 341 3.55 -8.28 -18.21
CA MET A 341 2.42 -7.39 -18.51
C MET A 341 1.61 -7.92 -19.70
N ASN A 342 0.34 -7.49 -19.81
CA ASN A 342 -0.59 -7.91 -20.88
C ASN A 342 -0.56 -6.97 -22.10
N CYS A 343 -0.15 -5.71 -21.93
CA CYS A 343 -0.20 -4.67 -22.97
C CYS A 343 0.44 -5.04 -24.31
N PRO A 344 1.60 -5.73 -24.38
CA PRO A 344 2.17 -6.10 -25.67
C PRO A 344 1.28 -7.04 -26.50
N HIS A 345 0.59 -7.95 -25.81
CA HIS A 345 -0.37 -8.85 -26.47
C HIS A 345 -1.58 -8.11 -27.01
N HIS A 346 -2.10 -7.12 -26.26
CA HIS A 346 -3.24 -6.30 -26.70
C HIS A 346 -2.86 -5.42 -27.91
N CYS A 347 -1.63 -4.93 -27.98
CA CYS A 347 -1.12 -4.27 -29.18
C CYS A 347 -1.17 -5.18 -30.41
N MET A 348 -0.82 -6.47 -30.24
CA MET A 348 -0.90 -7.44 -31.33
C MET A 348 -2.35 -7.75 -31.74
N ILE A 349 -3.30 -7.77 -30.78
CA ILE A 349 -4.73 -7.91 -31.06
C ILE A 349 -5.23 -6.71 -31.90
N PHE A 350 -4.86 -5.49 -31.51
CA PHE A 350 -5.23 -4.31 -32.28
C PHE A 350 -4.66 -4.36 -33.71
N LYS A 351 -3.40 -4.77 -33.86
CA LYS A 351 -2.68 -4.85 -35.12
C LYS A 351 -3.17 -5.94 -36.07
N ASN A 352 -3.88 -6.95 -35.54
CA ASN A 352 -4.32 -8.13 -36.31
C ASN A 352 -5.23 -7.80 -37.50
N SER A 353 -5.92 -6.65 -37.48
CA SER A 353 -6.83 -6.26 -38.57
C SER A 353 -6.68 -4.78 -38.92
N PRO A 354 -6.84 -4.40 -40.19
CA PRO A 354 -6.90 -2.99 -40.56
C PRO A 354 -8.01 -2.27 -39.83
N ARG A 355 -7.73 -1.08 -39.32
CA ARG A 355 -8.66 -0.26 -38.55
C ARG A 355 -8.92 1.08 -39.25
N SER A 356 -10.12 1.59 -39.07
CA SER A 356 -10.49 2.94 -39.47
C SER A 356 -10.89 3.78 -38.26
N TYR A 357 -10.98 5.09 -38.43
CA TYR A 357 -11.46 6.00 -37.37
C TYR A 357 -12.84 5.63 -36.83
N LYS A 358 -13.67 4.93 -37.61
CA LYS A 358 -15.01 4.45 -37.20
C LYS A 358 -14.95 3.27 -36.22
N ASP A 359 -13.84 2.54 -36.20
CA ASP A 359 -13.62 1.40 -35.32
C ASP A 359 -13.07 1.83 -33.94
N LEU A 360 -12.81 3.12 -33.77
CA LEU A 360 -12.27 3.70 -32.55
C LEU A 360 -13.33 4.46 -31.74
N PRO A 361 -13.32 4.32 -30.41
CA PRO A 361 -12.33 3.62 -29.58
C PRO A 361 -12.53 2.11 -29.60
N PHE A 362 -11.43 1.35 -29.76
CA PHE A 362 -11.40 -0.10 -29.61
C PHE A 362 -10.98 -0.43 -28.16
N ARG A 363 -11.82 -1.17 -27.45
CA ARG A 363 -11.60 -1.51 -26.04
C ARG A 363 -11.53 -3.01 -25.86
N CYS A 364 -10.37 -3.53 -25.43
CA CYS A 364 -10.21 -4.94 -25.08
C CYS A 364 -9.83 -5.09 -23.62
N ALA A 365 -10.35 -6.15 -22.97
CA ALA A 365 -10.17 -6.41 -21.56
C ALA A 365 -9.95 -7.90 -21.29
N GLU A 366 -9.11 -8.21 -20.32
CA GLU A 366 -8.93 -9.56 -19.80
C GLU A 366 -8.65 -9.55 -18.29
N PHE A 367 -8.94 -10.65 -17.64
CA PHE A 367 -8.33 -10.98 -16.36
C PHE A 367 -7.05 -11.76 -16.67
N GLY A 368 -5.98 -10.98 -16.91
CA GLY A 368 -4.70 -11.50 -17.39
C GLY A 368 -3.73 -11.78 -16.24
N THR A 369 -3.29 -13.04 -16.12
CA THR A 369 -2.27 -13.39 -15.14
C THR A 369 -0.90 -13.00 -15.64
N VAL A 370 -0.15 -12.26 -14.81
CA VAL A 370 1.20 -11.80 -15.07
C VAL A 370 2.17 -12.28 -14.00
N TYR A 371 3.46 -12.26 -14.32
CA TYR A 371 4.51 -12.86 -13.49
C TYR A 371 5.65 -11.89 -13.28
N ARG A 372 6.04 -11.66 -12.02
CA ARG A 372 7.18 -10.81 -11.64
C ARG A 372 8.02 -11.50 -10.59
N TYR A 373 9.33 -11.47 -10.77
CA TYR A 373 10.24 -12.09 -9.82
C TYR A 373 10.53 -11.13 -8.66
N GLU A 374 9.51 -10.95 -7.79
CA GLU A 374 9.68 -10.19 -6.55
C GLU A 374 10.69 -10.87 -5.64
N GLN A 375 11.54 -10.09 -4.97
CA GLN A 375 12.53 -10.63 -4.04
C GLN A 375 11.85 -11.31 -2.85
N SER A 376 12.47 -12.38 -2.32
CA SER A 376 11.84 -13.18 -1.25
C SER A 376 11.52 -12.39 0.01
N GLY A 377 12.32 -11.37 0.35
CA GLY A 377 12.09 -10.50 1.50
C GLY A 377 10.93 -9.50 1.34
N GLU A 378 10.46 -9.29 0.11
CA GLU A 378 9.36 -8.37 -0.19
C GLU A 378 7.99 -9.07 -0.24
N LEU A 379 7.96 -10.40 -0.32
CA LEU A 379 6.72 -11.17 -0.42
C LEU A 379 5.87 -11.01 0.85
N HIS A 380 4.59 -10.69 0.68
CA HIS A 380 3.70 -10.48 1.81
C HIS A 380 2.26 -10.90 1.50
N GLY A 381 1.89 -12.13 1.91
CA GLY A 381 0.55 -12.68 1.69
C GLY A 381 0.10 -12.49 0.23
N LEU A 382 -1.13 -12.04 0.03
CA LEU A 382 -1.66 -11.70 -1.30
C LEU A 382 -1.30 -10.29 -1.77
N THR A 383 -0.76 -9.43 -0.92
CA THR A 383 -0.46 -8.03 -1.28
C THR A 383 0.78 -7.89 -2.16
N ARG A 384 1.75 -8.80 -2.03
CA ARG A 384 2.95 -8.86 -2.88
C ARG A 384 3.31 -10.30 -3.20
N VAL A 385 3.09 -10.69 -4.45
CA VAL A 385 3.19 -12.06 -4.96
C VAL A 385 3.95 -12.09 -6.28
N ARG A 386 4.39 -13.28 -6.70
CA ARG A 386 5.12 -13.50 -7.97
C ARG A 386 4.21 -13.82 -9.16
N SER A 387 3.00 -14.27 -8.91
CA SER A 387 1.97 -14.50 -9.90
C SER A 387 0.69 -13.83 -9.45
N PHE A 388 0.15 -12.92 -10.26
CA PHE A 388 -1.08 -12.21 -9.94
C PHE A 388 -1.89 -11.93 -11.20
N THR A 389 -3.19 -11.77 -11.02
CA THR A 389 -4.13 -11.50 -12.11
C THR A 389 -4.55 -10.04 -12.09
N GLN A 390 -4.34 -9.35 -13.20
CA GLN A 390 -4.83 -7.98 -13.39
C GLN A 390 -6.17 -8.00 -14.12
N ASP A 391 -7.08 -7.14 -13.72
CA ASP A 391 -8.29 -6.79 -14.47
C ASP A 391 -7.96 -5.78 -15.57
N ASP A 392 -7.06 -6.18 -16.42
CA ASP A 392 -6.34 -5.35 -17.36
C ASP A 392 -7.18 -5.06 -18.61
N ALA A 393 -7.18 -3.81 -19.02
CA ALA A 393 -7.78 -3.45 -20.31
C ALA A 393 -7.04 -2.30 -20.96
N HIS A 394 -7.11 -2.30 -22.28
CA HIS A 394 -6.47 -1.32 -23.12
C HIS A 394 -7.48 -0.74 -24.10
N ILE A 395 -7.47 0.59 -24.18
CA ILE A 395 -8.34 1.36 -25.05
C ILE A 395 -7.44 2.00 -26.10
N PHE A 396 -7.68 1.67 -27.36
CA PHE A 396 -7.02 2.31 -28.50
C PHE A 396 -7.98 3.34 -29.07
N CYS A 397 -7.63 4.60 -29.03
CA CYS A 397 -8.52 5.69 -29.38
C CYS A 397 -7.82 6.79 -30.17
N ARG A 398 -8.57 7.72 -30.74
CA ARG A 398 -8.03 8.95 -31.32
C ARG A 398 -7.68 9.95 -30.21
N GLN A 399 -6.82 10.91 -30.53
CA GLN A 399 -6.42 11.96 -29.57
C GLN A 399 -7.61 12.73 -28.98
N ASP A 400 -8.61 13.05 -29.80
CA ASP A 400 -9.80 13.76 -29.37
C ASP A 400 -10.73 12.94 -28.47
N GLN A 401 -10.54 11.62 -28.38
CA GLN A 401 -11.32 10.70 -27.54
C GLN A 401 -10.68 10.44 -26.18
N VAL A 402 -9.38 10.74 -25.98
CA VAL A 402 -8.62 10.38 -24.77
C VAL A 402 -9.31 10.84 -23.50
N LYS A 403 -9.66 12.11 -23.41
CA LYS A 403 -10.30 12.70 -22.23
C LYS A 403 -11.62 11.98 -21.88
N GLN A 404 -12.47 11.73 -22.88
CA GLN A 404 -13.77 11.07 -22.65
C GLN A 404 -13.59 9.61 -22.22
N GLU A 405 -12.63 8.90 -22.79
CA GLU A 405 -12.33 7.53 -22.38
C GLU A 405 -11.77 7.49 -20.96
N PHE A 406 -10.96 8.47 -20.58
CA PHE A 406 -10.44 8.62 -19.23
C PHE A 406 -11.56 8.80 -18.21
N ILE A 407 -12.52 9.70 -18.48
CA ILE A 407 -13.71 9.93 -17.64
C ILE A 407 -14.53 8.64 -17.48
N ARG A 408 -14.74 7.88 -18.56
CA ARG A 408 -15.47 6.60 -18.49
C ARG A 408 -14.78 5.56 -17.60
N VAL A 409 -13.45 5.51 -17.63
CA VAL A 409 -12.71 4.61 -16.74
C VAL A 409 -12.85 5.06 -15.28
N MET A 410 -12.80 6.35 -15.00
CA MET A 410 -13.05 6.89 -13.64
C MET A 410 -14.43 6.47 -13.14
N GLU A 411 -15.46 6.53 -13.98
CA GLU A 411 -16.82 6.06 -13.64
C GLU A 411 -16.86 4.57 -13.26
N ILE A 412 -16.15 3.73 -14.01
CA ILE A 412 -16.04 2.29 -13.70
C ILE A 412 -15.39 2.09 -12.32
N ILE A 413 -14.31 2.81 -12.00
CA ILE A 413 -13.62 2.74 -10.72
C ILE A 413 -14.52 3.19 -9.57
N GLU A 414 -15.24 4.29 -9.75
CA GLU A 414 -16.20 4.79 -8.75
C GLU A 414 -17.32 3.77 -8.47
N ILE A 415 -17.87 3.12 -9.50
CA ILE A 415 -18.88 2.05 -9.36
C ILE A 415 -18.32 0.93 -8.49
N ILE A 416 -17.10 0.47 -8.77
CA ILE A 416 -16.46 -0.61 -8.03
C ILE A 416 -16.28 -0.23 -6.56
N PHE A 417 -15.72 0.94 -6.29
CA PHE A 417 -15.43 1.36 -4.92
C PHE A 417 -16.72 1.53 -4.10
N LYS A 418 -17.75 2.14 -4.68
CA LYS A 418 -19.06 2.27 -4.04
C LYS A 418 -19.69 0.92 -3.74
N SER A 419 -19.61 -0.06 -4.67
CA SER A 419 -20.19 -1.40 -4.49
C SER A 419 -19.58 -2.20 -3.33
N LEU A 420 -18.39 -1.80 -2.88
CA LEU A 420 -17.61 -2.46 -1.84
C LEU A 420 -17.41 -1.59 -0.59
N ASN A 421 -18.14 -0.45 -0.52
CA ASN A 421 -18.07 0.52 0.58
C ASN A 421 -16.66 1.10 0.81
N PHE A 422 -15.87 1.26 -0.25
CA PHE A 422 -14.64 2.04 -0.22
C PHE A 422 -14.98 3.52 -0.44
N GLU A 423 -15.52 4.18 0.60
CA GLU A 423 -15.98 5.57 0.51
C GLU A 423 -14.84 6.58 0.57
N ASN A 424 -13.72 6.20 1.19
CA ASN A 424 -12.57 7.09 1.41
C ASN A 424 -11.43 6.72 0.46
N PHE A 425 -11.47 7.26 -0.75
CA PHE A 425 -10.34 7.17 -1.67
C PHE A 425 -9.80 8.56 -2.02
N GLU A 426 -8.51 8.61 -2.32
CA GLU A 426 -7.80 9.80 -2.78
C GLU A 426 -7.28 9.52 -4.19
N ALA A 427 -7.41 10.50 -5.08
CA ALA A 427 -6.80 10.42 -6.40
C ALA A 427 -5.41 11.07 -6.38
N GLN A 428 -4.46 10.45 -7.06
CA GLN A 428 -3.09 10.94 -7.20
C GLN A 428 -2.71 10.98 -8.68
N ILE A 429 -2.44 12.18 -9.20
CA ILE A 429 -1.90 12.36 -10.55
C ILE A 429 -0.38 12.27 -10.44
N SER A 430 0.20 11.27 -11.07
CA SER A 430 1.64 11.03 -11.10
C SER A 430 2.21 11.53 -12.43
N LEU A 431 2.98 12.61 -12.37
CA LEU A 431 3.59 13.28 -13.51
C LEU A 431 5.08 12.94 -13.60
N ARG A 432 5.72 13.25 -14.75
CA ARG A 432 7.16 13.11 -14.93
C ARG A 432 7.93 14.03 -13.98
N ASP A 433 9.18 13.64 -13.68
CA ASP A 433 10.12 14.49 -12.95
C ASP A 433 10.68 15.58 -13.87
N PRO A 434 10.40 16.85 -13.66
CA PRO A 434 10.90 17.93 -14.53
C PRO A 434 12.43 18.08 -14.45
N ASN A 435 13.07 17.59 -13.38
CA ASN A 435 14.52 17.69 -13.18
C ASN A 435 15.28 16.47 -13.69
N ASN A 436 14.59 15.34 -14.02
CA ASN A 436 15.20 14.11 -14.50
C ASN A 436 14.33 13.46 -15.57
N THR A 437 14.39 14.00 -16.79
CA THR A 437 13.59 13.52 -17.93
C THR A 437 14.19 12.30 -18.63
N THR A 438 15.42 11.91 -18.33
CA THR A 438 16.16 10.84 -19.04
C THR A 438 15.56 9.44 -18.85
N LYS A 439 14.79 9.22 -17.78
CA LYS A 439 14.12 7.95 -17.51
C LYS A 439 12.80 7.77 -18.26
N TYR A 440 12.31 8.81 -18.95
CA TYR A 440 11.03 8.80 -19.65
C TYR A 440 11.22 8.69 -21.15
N VAL A 441 10.33 7.96 -21.82
CA VAL A 441 10.35 7.71 -23.26
C VAL A 441 9.32 8.59 -23.94
N GLY A 442 9.65 9.14 -25.12
CA GLY A 442 8.79 10.02 -25.92
C GLY A 442 9.27 11.47 -25.94
N SER A 443 8.59 12.31 -26.74
CA SER A 443 8.92 13.74 -26.84
C SER A 443 8.19 14.54 -25.74
N ASP A 444 8.70 15.75 -25.46
CA ASP A 444 8.10 16.65 -24.47
C ASP A 444 6.66 17.03 -24.84
N GLU A 445 6.37 17.25 -26.11
CA GLU A 445 5.02 17.60 -26.59
C GLU A 445 4.01 16.49 -26.29
N VAL A 446 4.42 15.22 -26.46
CA VAL A 446 3.58 14.04 -26.17
C VAL A 446 3.27 13.98 -24.67
N TRP A 447 4.28 14.22 -23.83
CA TRP A 447 4.10 14.25 -22.40
C TRP A 447 3.18 15.37 -21.93
N GLU A 448 3.37 16.59 -22.44
CA GLU A 448 2.51 17.75 -22.13
C GLU A 448 1.04 17.48 -22.50
N MET A 449 0.79 16.87 -23.68
CA MET A 449 -0.57 16.50 -24.08
C MET A 449 -1.19 15.46 -23.15
N ALA A 450 -0.41 14.46 -22.74
CA ALA A 450 -0.89 13.39 -21.85
C ALA A 450 -1.16 13.92 -20.44
N GLU A 451 -0.24 14.69 -19.88
CA GLU A 451 -0.37 15.29 -18.54
C GLU A 451 -1.57 16.23 -18.48
N LYS A 452 -1.75 17.07 -19.50
CA LYS A 452 -2.89 17.99 -19.63
C LYS A 452 -4.21 17.22 -19.71
N ALA A 453 -4.29 16.15 -20.51
CA ALA A 453 -5.52 15.37 -20.66
C ALA A 453 -5.99 14.74 -19.32
N ILE A 454 -5.05 14.26 -18.49
CA ILE A 454 -5.36 13.70 -17.16
C ILE A 454 -5.86 14.78 -16.21
N ILE A 455 -5.17 15.93 -16.15
CA ILE A 455 -5.54 17.04 -15.28
C ILE A 455 -6.94 17.54 -15.64
N GLU A 456 -7.19 17.82 -16.91
CA GLU A 456 -8.51 18.30 -17.40
C GLU A 456 -9.64 17.28 -17.13
N ALA A 457 -9.36 15.97 -17.24
CA ALA A 457 -10.36 14.94 -16.93
C ALA A 457 -10.73 14.92 -15.45
N CYS A 458 -9.74 15.08 -14.54
CA CYS A 458 -9.99 15.17 -13.11
C CYS A 458 -10.79 16.43 -12.75
N GLU A 459 -10.43 17.58 -13.34
CA GLU A 459 -11.14 18.84 -13.12
C GLU A 459 -12.60 18.76 -13.59
N GLU A 460 -12.86 18.22 -14.78
CA GLU A 460 -14.22 18.06 -15.33
C GLU A 460 -15.09 17.14 -14.48
N LYS A 461 -14.49 16.08 -13.91
CA LYS A 461 -15.17 15.16 -12.99
C LYS A 461 -15.34 15.75 -11.59
N GLY A 462 -14.70 16.88 -11.28
CA GLY A 462 -14.66 17.43 -9.92
C GLY A 462 -13.96 16.49 -8.93
N LEU A 463 -13.03 15.66 -9.41
CA LEU A 463 -12.27 14.72 -8.57
C LEU A 463 -11.06 15.46 -8.01
N PRO A 464 -10.98 15.71 -6.70
CA PRO A 464 -9.79 16.30 -6.10
C PRO A 464 -8.63 15.31 -6.18
N ALA A 465 -7.58 15.69 -6.91
CA ALA A 465 -6.40 14.86 -7.09
C ALA A 465 -5.15 15.59 -6.62
N LYS A 466 -4.30 14.87 -5.87
CA LYS A 466 -2.97 15.34 -5.50
C LYS A 466 -2.01 15.12 -6.65
N VAL A 467 -1.25 16.14 -7.03
CA VAL A 467 -0.21 16.03 -8.05
C VAL A 467 1.11 15.64 -7.39
N GLU A 468 1.74 14.57 -7.91
CA GLU A 468 3.06 14.09 -7.50
C GLU A 468 3.97 14.01 -8.73
N TYR A 469 5.14 14.63 -8.63
CA TYR A 469 6.15 14.61 -9.68
C TYR A 469 7.16 13.47 -9.46
N GLY A 470 7.60 12.86 -10.55
CA GLY A 470 8.59 11.79 -10.51
C GLY A 470 8.02 10.37 -10.39
N GLU A 471 6.72 10.25 -10.13
CA GLU A 471 6.01 8.97 -9.90
C GLU A 471 5.33 8.41 -11.18
N ALA A 472 5.46 9.09 -12.33
CA ALA A 472 4.94 8.61 -13.61
C ALA A 472 5.64 7.32 -14.06
N ALA A 473 4.94 6.47 -14.83
CA ALA A 473 5.57 5.37 -15.54
C ALA A 473 6.54 5.90 -16.61
N PHE A 474 7.51 5.07 -17.02
CA PHE A 474 8.50 5.50 -18.01
C PHE A 474 7.88 5.86 -19.38
N TYR A 475 6.68 5.37 -19.66
CA TYR A 475 5.96 5.53 -20.93
C TYR A 475 4.78 6.51 -20.89
N GLY A 476 4.40 7.01 -19.72
CA GLY A 476 3.30 7.97 -19.62
C GLY A 476 2.88 8.33 -18.19
N PRO A 477 2.17 9.45 -18.04
CA PRO A 477 1.60 9.85 -16.77
C PRO A 477 0.43 8.95 -16.36
N LYS A 478 0.12 8.93 -15.06
CA LYS A 478 -0.92 8.06 -14.51
C LYS A 478 -1.79 8.75 -13.47
N LEU A 479 -3.01 8.28 -13.35
CA LEU A 479 -3.92 8.58 -12.24
C LEU A 479 -4.07 7.32 -11.39
N ASP A 480 -3.62 7.38 -10.16
CA ASP A 480 -3.72 6.31 -9.18
C ASP A 480 -4.85 6.60 -8.18
N PHE A 481 -5.59 5.56 -7.83
CA PHE A 481 -6.62 5.63 -6.80
C PHE A 481 -6.12 4.97 -5.53
N MET A 482 -5.88 5.79 -4.51
CA MET A 482 -5.42 5.40 -3.20
C MET A 482 -6.63 5.20 -2.29
N VAL A 483 -6.93 3.96 -1.95
CA VAL A 483 -8.03 3.61 -1.05
C VAL A 483 -7.52 3.53 0.39
N LYS A 484 -8.29 4.10 1.31
CA LYS A 484 -8.05 3.90 2.75
C LYS A 484 -8.92 2.73 3.24
N ASP A 485 -8.28 1.74 3.82
CA ASP A 485 -9.00 0.65 4.46
C ASP A 485 -9.66 1.10 5.78
N ALA A 486 -10.40 0.20 6.42
CA ALA A 486 -11.08 0.49 7.69
C ALA A 486 -10.13 0.88 8.85
N LEU A 487 -8.83 0.73 8.67
CA LEU A 487 -7.77 1.09 9.63
C LEU A 487 -7.02 2.36 9.23
N GLY A 488 -7.46 3.02 8.14
CA GLY A 488 -6.84 4.23 7.60
C GLY A 488 -5.54 3.99 6.81
N ARG A 489 -5.15 2.73 6.53
CA ARG A 489 -3.97 2.43 5.72
C ARG A 489 -4.26 2.70 4.25
N ARG A 490 -3.31 3.32 3.55
CA ARG A 490 -3.43 3.67 2.13
C ARG A 490 -2.96 2.51 1.24
N TRP A 491 -3.78 2.17 0.25
CA TRP A 491 -3.51 1.13 -0.73
C TRP A 491 -3.73 1.66 -2.14
N GLN A 492 -2.73 1.56 -3.00
CA GLN A 492 -2.91 1.80 -4.43
C GLN A 492 -3.64 0.61 -5.03
N LEU A 493 -4.85 0.84 -5.50
CA LEU A 493 -5.70 -0.15 -6.17
C LEU A 493 -5.86 0.20 -7.65
N GLY A 494 -6.81 1.05 -8.01
CA GLY A 494 -7.06 1.39 -9.41
C GLY A 494 -5.98 2.29 -10.02
N THR A 495 -5.69 2.07 -11.30
CA THR A 495 -4.76 2.90 -12.08
C THR A 495 -5.29 3.13 -13.50
N ILE A 496 -5.11 4.35 -14.01
CA ILE A 496 -5.36 4.73 -15.41
C ILE A 496 -4.09 5.40 -15.94
N GLN A 497 -3.62 5.03 -17.13
CA GLN A 497 -2.40 5.57 -17.74
C GLN A 497 -2.62 5.89 -19.20
N VAL A 498 -2.07 7.00 -19.66
CA VAL A 498 -2.05 7.37 -21.09
C VAL A 498 -0.70 7.00 -21.67
N ASP A 499 -0.69 6.35 -22.83
CA ASP A 499 0.51 5.83 -23.46
C ASP A 499 0.50 6.14 -24.99
N TYR A 500 1.50 6.86 -25.41
CA TYR A 500 1.78 7.14 -26.83
C TYR A 500 2.93 6.26 -27.36
N ASN A 501 3.70 5.63 -26.48
CA ASN A 501 4.93 4.93 -26.81
C ASN A 501 4.69 3.54 -27.37
N LEU A 502 3.85 2.72 -26.74
CA LEU A 502 3.57 1.37 -27.22
C LEU A 502 2.93 1.39 -28.61
N PRO A 503 1.95 2.26 -28.93
CA PRO A 503 1.45 2.39 -30.30
C PRO A 503 2.54 2.70 -31.33
N GLU A 504 3.53 3.51 -30.97
CA GLU A 504 4.67 3.81 -31.82
C GLU A 504 5.58 2.61 -32.01
N ARG A 505 6.02 2.00 -30.93
CA ARG A 505 6.94 0.86 -30.93
C ARG A 505 6.39 -0.35 -31.71
N PHE A 506 5.08 -0.58 -31.62
CA PHE A 506 4.41 -1.65 -32.38
C PHE A 506 3.97 -1.24 -33.79
N GLY A 507 4.17 0.01 -34.18
CA GLY A 507 3.73 0.53 -35.49
C GLY A 507 2.23 0.38 -35.67
N LEU A 508 1.43 0.73 -34.66
CA LEU A 508 -0.04 0.64 -34.70
C LEU A 508 -0.58 1.81 -35.52
N GLU A 509 -1.53 1.52 -36.42
CA GLU A 509 -2.12 2.51 -37.30
C GLU A 509 -3.63 2.29 -37.46
N TYR A 510 -4.35 3.39 -37.71
CA TYR A 510 -5.71 3.39 -38.24
C TYR A 510 -5.84 4.36 -39.43
N THR A 511 -6.81 4.14 -40.32
CA THR A 511 -7.10 5.05 -41.42
C THR A 511 -8.06 6.14 -40.93
N GLY A 512 -7.65 7.40 -41.03
CA GLY A 512 -8.44 8.57 -40.68
C GLY A 512 -9.54 8.91 -41.66
N GLU A 513 -10.32 9.97 -41.39
CA GLU A 513 -11.32 10.52 -42.28
C GLU A 513 -10.71 11.10 -43.56
N ASP A 514 -9.46 11.52 -43.48
CA ASP A 514 -8.63 12.02 -44.54
C ASP A 514 -8.01 10.93 -45.42
N ASN A 515 -8.35 9.66 -45.20
CA ASN A 515 -7.75 8.48 -45.83
C ASN A 515 -6.23 8.33 -45.59
N GLN A 516 -5.66 9.06 -44.61
CA GLN A 516 -4.26 8.89 -44.25
C GLN A 516 -4.13 7.94 -43.03
N LYS A 517 -2.90 7.44 -42.84
CA LYS A 517 -2.56 6.61 -41.69
C LYS A 517 -2.26 7.48 -40.45
N HIS A 518 -2.94 7.21 -39.37
CA HIS A 518 -2.74 7.87 -38.08
C HIS A 518 -2.39 6.85 -37.01
N ARG A 519 -1.69 7.32 -35.97
CA ARG A 519 -1.33 6.50 -34.81
C ARG A 519 -2.39 6.66 -33.74
N PRO A 520 -2.92 5.56 -33.16
CA PRO A 520 -3.83 5.64 -32.02
C PRO A 520 -3.08 6.03 -30.74
N VAL A 521 -3.80 6.59 -29.79
CA VAL A 521 -3.37 6.71 -28.39
C VAL A 521 -3.86 5.47 -27.64
N MET A 522 -3.06 4.99 -26.71
CA MET A 522 -3.43 3.85 -25.87
C MET A 522 -3.70 4.34 -24.43
N VAL A 523 -4.80 3.87 -23.85
CA VAL A 523 -5.11 4.09 -22.43
C VAL A 523 -5.14 2.75 -21.73
N HIS A 524 -4.27 2.58 -20.73
CA HIS A 524 -4.23 1.42 -19.87
C HIS A 524 -5.14 1.64 -18.67
N ARG A 525 -5.85 0.62 -18.24
CA ARG A 525 -6.60 0.72 -16.99
C ARG A 525 -6.70 -0.64 -16.28
N ALA A 526 -6.60 -0.61 -14.97
CA ALA A 526 -6.83 -1.74 -14.09
C ALA A 526 -7.55 -1.24 -12.82
N PRO A 527 -8.90 -1.27 -12.77
CA PRO A 527 -9.68 -0.78 -11.63
C PRO A 527 -9.40 -1.50 -10.30
N PHE A 528 -9.29 -2.82 -10.30
CA PHE A 528 -8.85 -3.58 -9.13
C PHE A 528 -7.33 -3.55 -8.96
N GLY A 529 -6.60 -3.38 -10.05
CA GLY A 529 -5.16 -3.57 -10.12
C GLY A 529 -4.80 -5.06 -10.09
N SER A 530 -4.17 -5.54 -9.04
CA SER A 530 -3.98 -6.98 -8.79
C SER A 530 -5.18 -7.53 -8.03
N MET A 531 -5.82 -8.57 -8.54
CA MET A 531 -6.92 -9.28 -7.86
C MET A 531 -6.51 -9.82 -6.50
N GLU A 532 -5.28 -10.30 -6.39
CA GLU A 532 -4.72 -10.82 -5.16
C GLU A 532 -4.61 -9.71 -4.10
N ARG A 533 -4.02 -8.57 -4.45
CA ARG A 533 -3.93 -7.40 -3.57
C ARG A 533 -5.30 -6.84 -3.24
N PHE A 534 -6.16 -6.73 -4.21
CA PHE A 534 -7.52 -6.22 -4.02
C PHE A 534 -8.31 -7.08 -3.03
N VAL A 535 -8.27 -8.41 -3.18
CA VAL A 535 -8.92 -9.34 -2.24
C VAL A 535 -8.29 -9.27 -0.85
N ALA A 536 -6.95 -9.13 -0.74
CA ALA A 536 -6.30 -8.91 0.54
C ALA A 536 -6.85 -7.67 1.26
N VAL A 537 -6.89 -6.53 0.55
CA VAL A 537 -7.42 -5.26 1.09
C VAL A 537 -8.90 -5.39 1.44
N LEU A 538 -9.69 -6.06 0.60
CA LEU A 538 -11.11 -6.31 0.85
C LEU A 538 -11.34 -7.17 2.11
N ILE A 539 -10.55 -8.24 2.31
CA ILE A 539 -10.59 -9.07 3.52
C ILE A 539 -10.31 -8.23 4.75
N GLU A 540 -9.26 -7.40 4.73
CA GLU A 540 -8.87 -6.56 5.86
C GLU A 540 -9.87 -5.43 6.11
N HIS A 541 -10.40 -4.80 5.06
CA HIS A 541 -11.43 -3.77 5.14
C HIS A 541 -12.72 -4.31 5.79
N THR A 542 -13.22 -5.45 5.33
CA THR A 542 -14.47 -6.05 5.82
C THR A 542 -14.29 -6.94 7.06
N ALA A 543 -13.04 -7.17 7.50
CA ALA A 543 -12.71 -8.20 8.49
C ALA A 543 -13.26 -9.59 8.10
N GLY A 544 -13.34 -9.89 6.79
CA GLY A 544 -13.90 -11.11 6.22
C GLY A 544 -15.43 -11.20 6.22
N LYS A 545 -16.14 -10.14 6.60
CA LYS A 545 -17.60 -10.02 6.49
C LYS A 545 -17.97 -9.37 5.17
N PHE A 546 -17.93 -10.14 4.11
CA PHE A 546 -18.18 -9.64 2.76
C PHE A 546 -19.64 -9.21 2.55
N PRO A 547 -19.91 -8.28 1.61
CA PRO A 547 -21.27 -8.04 1.11
C PRO A 547 -21.93 -9.34 0.66
N LEU A 548 -23.25 -9.48 0.83
CA LEU A 548 -23.96 -10.74 0.62
C LEU A 548 -23.79 -11.30 -0.81
N TRP A 549 -23.68 -10.44 -1.80
CA TRP A 549 -23.45 -10.84 -3.19
C TRP A 549 -22.06 -11.49 -3.41
N LEU A 550 -21.07 -11.14 -2.59
CA LEU A 550 -19.71 -11.70 -2.65
C LEU A 550 -19.50 -12.91 -1.73
N THR A 551 -20.26 -12.99 -0.65
CA THR A 551 -20.05 -14.03 0.37
C THR A 551 -20.07 -15.43 -0.24
N PRO A 552 -19.03 -16.27 -0.04
CA PRO A 552 -19.00 -17.64 -0.58
C PRO A 552 -20.17 -18.49 -0.13
N ASP A 553 -20.43 -18.53 1.18
CA ASP A 553 -21.56 -19.23 1.81
C ASP A 553 -22.52 -18.19 2.38
N GLN A 554 -23.70 -17.99 1.75
CA GLN A 554 -24.68 -17.00 2.20
C GLN A 554 -25.49 -17.45 3.40
N ALA A 555 -25.68 -18.78 3.51
CA ALA A 555 -26.38 -19.39 4.62
C ALA A 555 -25.80 -20.76 4.97
N VAL A 556 -26.08 -21.20 6.20
CA VAL A 556 -25.85 -22.58 6.63
C VAL A 556 -27.10 -23.14 7.24
N VAL A 557 -27.47 -24.37 6.86
CA VAL A 557 -28.58 -25.09 7.47
C VAL A 557 -28.06 -25.90 8.66
N LEU A 558 -28.67 -25.70 9.83
CA LEU A 558 -28.31 -26.31 11.10
C LEU A 558 -29.41 -27.23 11.59
N PRO A 559 -29.35 -28.54 11.32
CA PRO A 559 -30.29 -29.49 11.90
C PRO A 559 -30.07 -29.60 13.40
N ILE A 560 -31.17 -29.54 14.18
CA ILE A 560 -31.16 -29.64 15.66
C ILE A 560 -30.75 -31.05 16.11
N SER A 561 -31.18 -32.06 15.36
CA SER A 561 -30.88 -33.48 15.60
C SER A 561 -30.70 -34.23 14.30
N GLU A 562 -30.16 -35.43 14.35
CA GLU A 562 -29.98 -36.32 13.18
C GLU A 562 -31.30 -36.61 12.43
N LYS A 563 -32.44 -36.61 13.11
CA LYS A 563 -33.76 -36.78 12.48
C LYS A 563 -34.11 -35.67 11.48
N SER A 564 -33.53 -34.50 11.65
CA SER A 564 -33.75 -33.33 10.77
C SER A 564 -32.71 -33.22 9.65
N ASN A 565 -31.75 -34.13 9.54
CA ASN A 565 -30.71 -34.08 8.52
C ASN A 565 -31.28 -34.18 7.12
N GLU A 566 -32.22 -35.10 6.87
CA GLU A 566 -32.86 -35.26 5.55
C GLU A 566 -33.54 -33.94 5.11
N TYR A 567 -34.26 -33.31 6.02
CA TYR A 567 -34.88 -32.02 5.73
C TYR A 567 -33.84 -30.90 5.51
N ALA A 568 -32.76 -30.87 6.27
CA ALA A 568 -31.69 -29.91 6.09
C ALA A 568 -31.05 -29.99 4.70
N TRP A 569 -30.82 -31.21 4.18
CA TRP A 569 -30.30 -31.40 2.83
C TRP A 569 -31.32 -31.02 1.76
N LYS A 570 -32.62 -31.30 1.96
CA LYS A 570 -33.69 -30.84 1.09
C LYS A 570 -33.76 -29.29 1.04
N VAL A 571 -33.64 -28.60 2.18
CA VAL A 571 -33.61 -27.16 2.24
C VAL A 571 -32.42 -26.63 1.42
N LYS A 572 -31.24 -27.23 1.55
CA LYS A 572 -30.06 -26.90 0.75
C LYS A 572 -30.34 -27.01 -0.75
N GLU A 573 -30.83 -28.15 -1.20
CA GLU A 573 -31.13 -28.39 -2.63
C GLU A 573 -32.12 -27.35 -3.19
N MET A 574 -33.19 -27.05 -2.43
CA MET A 574 -34.18 -26.06 -2.84
C MET A 574 -33.64 -24.64 -2.92
N LEU A 575 -32.74 -24.26 -2.03
CA LEU A 575 -32.09 -22.95 -2.02
C LEU A 575 -31.04 -22.84 -3.13
N GLU A 576 -30.25 -23.90 -3.37
CA GLU A 576 -29.27 -23.93 -4.47
C GLU A 576 -29.96 -23.85 -5.84
N ALA A 577 -31.12 -24.47 -6.00
CA ALA A 577 -31.94 -24.36 -7.22
C ALA A 577 -32.42 -22.93 -7.50
N GLN A 578 -32.31 -22.00 -6.51
CA GLN A 578 -32.64 -20.59 -6.61
C GLN A 578 -31.40 -19.68 -6.49
N ASP A 579 -30.23 -20.21 -6.84
CA ASP A 579 -28.94 -19.47 -6.81
C ASP A 579 -28.50 -18.95 -5.43
N VAL A 580 -29.06 -19.51 -4.33
CA VAL A 580 -28.60 -19.21 -2.96
C VAL A 580 -27.48 -20.18 -2.57
N ARG A 581 -26.33 -19.64 -2.18
CA ARG A 581 -25.16 -20.43 -1.78
C ARG A 581 -25.29 -20.86 -0.32
N VAL A 582 -25.49 -22.15 -0.11
CA VAL A 582 -25.82 -22.68 1.21
C VAL A 582 -25.08 -23.99 1.48
N ILE A 583 -24.63 -24.15 2.71
CA ILE A 583 -24.02 -25.38 3.21
C ILE A 583 -24.88 -26.02 4.31
N VAL A 584 -24.65 -27.28 4.63
CA VAL A 584 -25.28 -27.96 5.75
C VAL A 584 -24.23 -28.32 6.79
N ASP A 585 -24.51 -28.03 8.06
CA ASP A 585 -23.70 -28.48 9.19
C ASP A 585 -24.45 -29.59 9.94
N ASP A 586 -24.35 -30.79 9.42
CA ASP A 586 -25.00 -31.98 9.97
C ASP A 586 -24.14 -32.76 10.99
N ARG A 587 -23.04 -32.14 11.47
CA ARG A 587 -22.19 -32.73 12.52
C ARG A 587 -23.04 -33.09 13.74
N ASN A 588 -22.71 -34.22 14.39
CA ASN A 588 -23.33 -34.62 15.65
C ASN A 588 -22.79 -33.79 16.81
N GLU A 589 -23.22 -32.52 16.86
CA GLU A 589 -22.80 -31.52 17.85
C GLU A 589 -24.01 -30.71 18.35
N LYS A 590 -23.91 -30.17 19.56
CA LYS A 590 -24.97 -29.32 20.13
C LYS A 590 -25.19 -28.08 19.25
N LEU A 591 -26.45 -27.68 19.06
CA LEU A 591 -26.84 -26.54 18.23
C LEU A 591 -26.05 -25.26 18.56
N GLY A 592 -25.88 -24.95 19.85
CA GLY A 592 -25.10 -23.76 20.27
C GLY A 592 -23.63 -23.78 19.81
N ARG A 593 -23.03 -24.99 19.70
CA ARG A 593 -21.67 -25.13 19.16
C ARG A 593 -21.66 -24.93 17.63
N LYS A 594 -22.63 -25.51 16.92
CA LYS A 594 -22.79 -25.30 15.48
C LYS A 594 -22.98 -23.82 15.15
N ILE A 595 -23.83 -23.10 15.91
CA ILE A 595 -24.04 -21.66 15.75
C ILE A 595 -22.72 -20.93 15.91
N ARG A 596 -22.01 -21.14 17.04
CA ARG A 596 -20.73 -20.46 17.32
C ARG A 596 -19.69 -20.72 16.24
N ASP A 597 -19.53 -21.98 15.81
CA ASP A 597 -18.54 -22.35 14.79
C ASP A 597 -18.83 -21.67 13.45
N ASN A 598 -20.11 -21.55 13.06
CA ASN A 598 -20.51 -20.92 11.81
C ASN A 598 -20.51 -19.38 11.90
N GLU A 599 -20.73 -18.80 13.08
CA GLU A 599 -20.46 -17.37 13.33
C GLU A 599 -18.98 -17.03 13.16
N LEU A 600 -18.06 -17.88 13.62
CA LEU A 600 -16.62 -17.72 13.42
C LEU A 600 -16.23 -17.80 11.92
N LYS A 601 -16.95 -18.60 11.12
CA LYS A 601 -16.82 -18.64 9.66
C LYS A 601 -17.46 -17.45 8.95
N ARG A 602 -18.04 -16.51 9.69
CA ARG A 602 -18.67 -15.28 9.17
C ARG A 602 -19.80 -15.54 8.18
N ILE A 603 -20.52 -16.65 8.33
CA ILE A 603 -21.68 -16.97 7.50
C ILE A 603 -22.84 -16.05 7.91
N PRO A 604 -23.42 -15.25 6.99
CA PRO A 604 -24.41 -14.23 7.34
C PRO A 604 -25.70 -14.76 7.93
N TYR A 605 -26.19 -15.90 7.45
CA TYR A 605 -27.46 -16.48 7.89
C TYR A 605 -27.33 -17.93 8.31
N MET A 606 -28.01 -18.29 9.39
CA MET A 606 -28.13 -19.65 9.90
C MET A 606 -29.59 -20.06 9.88
N LEU A 607 -29.89 -21.16 9.21
CA LEU A 607 -31.23 -21.74 9.05
C LEU A 607 -31.35 -22.92 9.99
N ILE A 608 -31.99 -22.73 11.13
CA ILE A 608 -32.18 -23.76 12.14
C ILE A 608 -33.42 -24.58 11.74
N VAL A 609 -33.28 -25.89 11.69
CA VAL A 609 -34.34 -26.80 11.32
C VAL A 609 -34.47 -27.96 12.31
N GLY A 610 -35.68 -28.15 12.80
CA GLY A 610 -36.09 -29.24 13.68
C GLY A 610 -37.24 -30.01 13.08
N GLU A 611 -37.82 -30.92 13.84
CA GLU A 611 -38.99 -31.72 13.41
C GLU A 611 -40.20 -30.81 13.09
N LYS A 612 -40.41 -29.76 13.85
CA LYS A 612 -41.51 -28.79 13.62
C LYS A 612 -41.34 -27.99 12.32
N GLU A 613 -40.13 -27.51 12.07
CA GLU A 613 -39.83 -26.79 10.83
C GLU A 613 -40.00 -27.75 9.61
N ALA A 614 -39.59 -29.02 9.74
CA ALA A 614 -39.74 -30.02 8.70
C ALA A 614 -41.22 -30.33 8.39
N GLU A 615 -42.07 -30.47 9.42
CA GLU A 615 -43.52 -30.67 9.26
C GLU A 615 -44.22 -29.51 8.58
N GLN A 616 -43.79 -28.29 8.86
CA GLN A 616 -44.40 -27.03 8.38
C GLN A 616 -43.76 -26.53 7.06
N GLY A 617 -42.65 -27.08 6.63
CA GLY A 617 -41.91 -26.61 5.45
C GLY A 617 -41.22 -25.26 5.69
N LEU A 618 -40.82 -24.94 6.93
CA LEU A 618 -40.25 -23.68 7.36
C LEU A 618 -38.77 -23.81 7.72
N VAL A 619 -38.10 -22.67 7.84
CA VAL A 619 -36.77 -22.50 8.43
C VAL A 619 -36.80 -21.41 9.47
N SER A 620 -36.17 -21.60 10.63
CA SER A 620 -35.96 -20.55 11.63
C SER A 620 -34.70 -19.81 11.30
N VAL A 621 -34.82 -18.53 10.91
CA VAL A 621 -33.73 -17.72 10.37
C VAL A 621 -33.05 -16.90 11.46
N ARG A 622 -31.74 -17.09 11.63
CA ARG A 622 -30.90 -16.30 12.52
C ARG A 622 -29.84 -15.59 11.69
N GLN A 623 -29.69 -14.31 11.90
CA GLN A 623 -28.61 -13.52 11.32
C GLN A 623 -27.38 -13.54 12.24
N GLN A 624 -26.18 -13.49 11.65
CA GLN A 624 -24.93 -13.36 12.40
C GLN A 624 -25.00 -12.16 13.36
N GLY A 625 -24.52 -12.33 14.60
CA GLY A 625 -24.61 -11.30 15.64
C GLY A 625 -25.86 -11.40 16.53
N ALA A 626 -26.52 -12.55 16.51
CA ALA A 626 -27.63 -12.93 17.40
C ALA A 626 -29.01 -12.30 17.09
N GLU A 627 -29.22 -11.68 15.95
CA GLU A 627 -30.56 -11.25 15.52
C GLU A 627 -31.38 -12.41 14.98
N GLU A 628 -32.53 -12.66 15.59
CA GLU A 628 -33.53 -13.62 15.07
C GLU A 628 -34.46 -12.89 14.10
N LYS A 629 -34.58 -13.43 12.86
CA LYS A 629 -35.46 -12.90 11.81
C LYS A 629 -36.85 -13.56 11.81
N GLY A 630 -37.04 -14.57 12.68
CA GLY A 630 -38.24 -15.38 12.73
C GLY A 630 -38.27 -16.56 11.79
N GLN A 631 -39.44 -17.14 11.58
CA GLN A 631 -39.64 -18.28 10.68
C GLN A 631 -40.03 -17.80 9.29
N MET A 632 -39.52 -18.46 8.26
CA MET A 632 -39.81 -18.22 6.86
C MET A 632 -39.99 -19.54 6.13
N THR A 633 -40.74 -19.53 5.06
CA THR A 633 -40.71 -20.63 4.06
C THR A 633 -39.34 -20.58 3.35
N ILE A 634 -38.95 -21.69 2.74
CA ILE A 634 -37.71 -21.77 1.96
C ILE A 634 -37.74 -20.74 0.81
N GLN A 635 -38.93 -20.59 0.17
CA GLN A 635 -39.10 -19.60 -0.91
C GLN A 635 -38.94 -18.17 -0.44
N GLU A 636 -39.58 -17.79 0.67
CA GLU A 636 -39.45 -16.43 1.23
C GLU A 636 -38.01 -16.11 1.59
N PHE A 637 -37.26 -17.08 2.12
CA PHE A 637 -35.83 -16.89 2.41
C PHE A 637 -35.02 -16.74 1.12
N ALA A 638 -35.26 -17.54 0.10
CA ALA A 638 -34.59 -17.41 -1.19
C ALA A 638 -34.86 -16.03 -1.84
N ASP A 639 -36.13 -15.60 -1.83
CA ASP A 639 -36.54 -14.29 -2.35
C ASP A 639 -35.89 -13.15 -1.57
N PHE A 640 -35.82 -13.27 -0.24
CA PHE A 640 -35.12 -12.31 0.61
C PHE A 640 -33.64 -12.17 0.25
N ILE A 641 -32.91 -13.30 0.12
CA ILE A 641 -31.48 -13.31 -0.27
C ILE A 641 -31.32 -12.71 -1.66
N ASN A 642 -32.08 -13.18 -2.65
CA ASN A 642 -31.95 -12.75 -4.05
C ASN A 642 -32.32 -11.26 -4.22
N THR A 643 -33.36 -10.81 -3.52
CA THR A 643 -33.72 -9.38 -3.51
C THR A 643 -32.59 -8.52 -2.92
N THR A 644 -31.98 -8.98 -1.82
CA THR A 644 -30.87 -8.27 -1.19
C THR A 644 -29.63 -8.24 -2.10
N VAL A 645 -29.28 -9.38 -2.70
CA VAL A 645 -28.17 -9.47 -3.67
C VAL A 645 -28.42 -8.57 -4.88
N ASN A 646 -29.61 -8.66 -5.48
CA ASN A 646 -29.97 -7.82 -6.63
C ASN A 646 -29.93 -6.33 -6.29
N LYS A 647 -30.39 -5.95 -5.10
CA LYS A 647 -30.33 -4.58 -4.62
C LYS A 647 -28.90 -4.09 -4.47
N GLN A 648 -28.01 -4.91 -3.94
CA GLN A 648 -26.60 -4.61 -3.84
C GLN A 648 -25.91 -4.53 -5.22
N MET A 649 -26.30 -5.39 -6.17
CA MET A 649 -25.71 -5.44 -7.52
C MET A 649 -26.27 -4.38 -8.48
N ASN A 650 -27.52 -3.97 -8.32
CA ASN A 650 -28.22 -3.02 -9.22
C ASN A 650 -28.19 -1.58 -8.69
N ALA A 651 -27.62 -1.34 -7.53
CA ALA A 651 -27.43 0.01 -6.99
C ALA A 651 -26.44 0.85 -7.84
N TYR A 652 -25.81 0.22 -8.87
CA TYR A 652 -24.74 0.83 -9.66
C TYR A 652 -24.93 0.68 -11.18
#